data_3f6929de95458d6c13ca9c3594c20583
#
_entry.id   3f6929de95458d6c13ca9c3594c20583
#
_cell.length_a   1.000
_cell.length_b   1.000
_cell.length_c   1.000
_cell.angle_alpha   90.00
_cell.angle_beta   90.00
_cell.angle_gamma   90.00
#
_symmetry.space_group_name_H-M   'P 1'
#
loop_
_entity.id
_entity.type
_entity.pdbx_description
1 polymer ?
#
loop_
_entity_poly.entity_id
_entity_poly.type
_entity_poly.pdbx_seq_one_letter_code
_entity_poly.pdbx_strand_id
1 'polypeptide(L)'
;MKSTSSALTPRRIAEFCKSRFTTIFTEGEVRLLYGCLVDLLERAEYPPYRGSGLDLQSLSAMLDINVERLRAHRAHLQPIFDAVAREVSNVDLRPARTASRSMRSKVTVPSANSAAVPVTSSEKVRKKPGVRPRAIVEFPEPLDTTWKDPATFGEALQLHARRHDETIYHLYNAVVRPEDGVNRSTLISWGRGKKVPRAAISMEILGRIERRYRLRAGYFLSLSGTPDRAPGDFDLDDISQSERRRLAWHLPEDFNRRSSQEKAEMLNWVRTVIISGSTDYRRYQAAAIRQRYAVRFSCASGPVRKSSPARTPEESGIVIAPKRLNDEMAEFLRFKTSTFAAFGMQRNGVWGTETASQKVEHFGLWFGAFVAPPESEVQGLGVDPKLLTFAMMIFPQVWDWYLHWRERRRGFYTKWEIDLLSIAAAICREETGWLRQSPRMGSSLRPIEGLITEADVNAVQSDWPAACDRMYKHARRRIKEIDRVARIHRDPFEPILPVLEAPSPVGEYRKITEEILQRMPDERHNARAAAEAVRAFLMLRIGLHTGLRQKNLRELMLCQPGTLPTSERKLEDLKQGELRWSSRDQGWEILIPSVAFKNANSSFFGSKPFRLILPDLGRLYELIEAWIERHRARLIGDAADPGTFFVKTAKMTSTNAAYCQNTFYEAWRTAIQRYGIYNPWTKRGAIEGLLPHGPHNVRDVLATHILKRTGSYEQASYAIQDTPDMVAQHYGRFLPQDKSEIAARILNQVWEAA
;
A
#
# COMPACT_ATOMS: atom_id res chain seq x y z
N MET A 1 41.76 1.91 -35.85
CA MET A 1 41.12 0.93 -34.97
C MET A 1 40.20 1.69 -34.02
N LYS A 2 38.87 1.62 -34.24
CA LYS A 2 37.87 2.30 -33.40
C LYS A 2 37.69 1.45 -32.13
N SER A 3 38.06 2.01 -30.95
CA SER A 3 37.76 1.38 -29.65
C SER A 3 36.28 1.54 -29.36
N THR A 4 35.55 0.49 -29.46
CA THR A 4 34.19 0.38 -28.91
C THR A 4 34.28 0.49 -27.39
N SER A 5 33.84 1.61 -26.84
CA SER A 5 33.60 1.79 -25.40
C SER A 5 32.42 0.90 -25.02
N SER A 6 32.72 -0.30 -24.50
CA SER A 6 31.66 -1.17 -24.00
C SER A 6 31.34 -0.84 -22.54
N ALA A 7 30.07 -0.64 -22.23
CA ALA A 7 29.55 -0.30 -20.92
C ALA A 7 30.14 -1.14 -19.76
N LEU A 8 30.34 -0.52 -18.61
CA LEU A 8 30.84 -1.19 -17.41
C LEU A 8 29.66 -1.99 -16.78
N THR A 9 29.84 -3.31 -16.66
CA THR A 9 28.82 -4.21 -16.10
C THR A 9 29.30 -4.86 -14.80
N PRO A 10 28.41 -5.32 -13.91
CA PRO A 10 28.78 -6.06 -12.70
C PRO A 10 29.73 -7.25 -12.99
N ARG A 11 29.55 -7.96 -14.10
CA ARG A 11 30.44 -9.04 -14.53
C ARG A 11 31.87 -8.57 -14.79
N ARG A 12 32.04 -7.43 -15.45
CA ARG A 12 33.36 -6.84 -15.71
C ARG A 12 34.04 -6.36 -14.45
N ILE A 13 33.27 -5.79 -13.51
CA ILE A 13 33.78 -5.43 -12.18
C ILE A 13 34.26 -6.68 -11.46
N ALA A 14 33.50 -7.78 -11.48
CA ALA A 14 33.89 -9.05 -10.89
C ALA A 14 35.21 -9.60 -11.48
N GLU A 15 35.34 -9.59 -12.81
CA GLU A 15 36.54 -10.01 -13.51
C GLU A 15 37.75 -9.12 -13.17
N PHE A 16 37.55 -7.80 -13.07
CA PHE A 16 38.59 -6.86 -12.65
C PHE A 16 39.00 -7.10 -11.20
N CYS A 17 38.07 -7.21 -10.28
CA CYS A 17 38.37 -7.50 -8.87
C CYS A 17 39.11 -8.83 -8.72
N LYS A 18 38.67 -9.86 -9.41
CA LYS A 18 39.35 -11.17 -9.41
C LYS A 18 40.76 -11.13 -9.99
N SER A 19 41.01 -10.36 -11.04
CA SER A 19 42.32 -10.33 -11.70
C SER A 19 43.32 -9.39 -11.03
N ARG A 20 42.86 -8.34 -10.33
CA ARG A 20 43.73 -7.29 -9.82
C ARG A 20 43.80 -7.21 -8.29
N PHE A 21 42.71 -7.58 -7.60
CA PHE A 21 42.61 -7.40 -6.15
C PHE A 21 42.93 -8.66 -5.33
N THR A 22 42.77 -9.86 -5.88
CA THR A 22 43.02 -11.12 -5.16
C THR A 22 44.48 -11.32 -4.73
N THR A 23 45.42 -10.62 -5.37
CA THR A 23 46.84 -10.64 -5.01
C THR A 23 47.23 -9.57 -3.96
N ILE A 24 46.31 -8.61 -3.72
CA ILE A 24 46.58 -7.40 -2.94
C ILE A 24 45.77 -7.35 -1.66
N PHE A 25 44.51 -7.80 -1.74
CA PHE A 25 43.52 -7.79 -0.66
C PHE A 25 43.12 -9.20 -0.26
N THR A 26 42.66 -9.37 0.96
CA THR A 26 42.06 -10.63 1.42
C THR A 26 40.74 -10.91 0.66
N GLU A 27 40.31 -12.17 0.65
CA GLU A 27 39.06 -12.54 -0.03
C GLU A 27 37.85 -11.78 0.49
N GLY A 28 37.80 -11.50 1.81
CA GLY A 28 36.75 -10.67 2.43
C GLY A 28 36.79 -9.23 1.93
N GLU A 29 37.97 -8.59 1.88
CA GLU A 29 38.15 -7.23 1.38
C GLU A 29 37.82 -7.11 -0.12
N VAL A 30 38.16 -8.13 -0.91
CA VAL A 30 37.78 -8.18 -2.35
C VAL A 30 36.29 -8.24 -2.53
N ARG A 31 35.57 -9.00 -1.69
CA ARG A 31 34.10 -9.05 -1.70
C ARG A 31 33.49 -7.70 -1.33
N LEU A 32 34.02 -7.02 -0.32
CA LEU A 32 33.56 -5.68 0.09
C LEU A 32 33.80 -4.64 -1.02
N LEU A 33 34.98 -4.63 -1.62
CA LEU A 33 35.30 -3.76 -2.76
C LEU A 33 34.40 -4.02 -3.96
N TYR A 34 34.16 -5.28 -4.30
CA TYR A 34 33.24 -5.67 -5.36
C TYR A 34 31.82 -5.20 -5.08
N GLY A 35 31.31 -5.47 -3.88
CA GLY A 35 29.96 -5.03 -3.47
C GLY A 35 29.81 -3.52 -3.58
N CYS A 36 30.76 -2.76 -3.05
CA CYS A 36 30.75 -1.29 -3.14
C CYS A 36 30.74 -0.77 -4.58
N LEU A 37 31.56 -1.32 -5.47
CA LEU A 37 31.61 -0.90 -6.86
C LEU A 37 30.35 -1.21 -7.63
N VAL A 38 29.73 -2.37 -7.36
CA VAL A 38 28.44 -2.75 -7.97
C VAL A 38 27.33 -1.86 -7.43
N ASP A 39 27.29 -1.61 -6.13
CA ASP A 39 26.30 -0.74 -5.49
C ASP A 39 26.34 0.69 -6.03
N LEU A 40 27.54 1.25 -6.18
CA LEU A 40 27.73 2.58 -6.76
C LEU A 40 27.24 2.62 -8.21
N LEU A 41 27.50 1.59 -9.00
CA LEU A 41 27.06 1.50 -10.39
C LEU A 41 25.52 1.33 -10.48
N GLU A 42 24.94 0.43 -9.67
CA GLU A 42 23.50 0.12 -9.71
C GLU A 42 22.64 1.25 -9.15
N ARG A 43 23.16 1.96 -8.14
CA ARG A 43 22.48 3.12 -7.56
C ARG A 43 22.72 4.42 -8.34
N ALA A 44 23.58 4.38 -9.35
CA ALA A 44 24.07 5.57 -10.04
C ALA A 44 24.62 6.62 -9.05
N GLU A 45 25.29 6.15 -7.99
CA GLU A 45 25.94 6.98 -6.99
C GLU A 45 27.40 7.24 -7.36
N TYR A 46 27.84 8.48 -7.17
CA TYR A 46 29.20 8.86 -7.48
C TYR A 46 30.16 8.34 -6.40
N PRO A 47 31.31 7.72 -6.77
CA PRO A 47 32.29 7.29 -5.79
C PRO A 47 32.77 8.43 -4.88
N PRO A 48 33.22 8.17 -3.65
CA PRO A 48 33.70 9.21 -2.76
C PRO A 48 35.02 9.81 -3.25
N TYR A 49 34.96 11.05 -3.75
CA TYR A 49 36.13 11.80 -4.18
C TYR A 49 36.36 13.04 -3.31
N ARG A 50 37.63 13.35 -3.09
CA ARG A 50 38.08 14.61 -2.48
C ARG A 50 39.03 15.33 -3.43
N GLY A 51 38.56 16.40 -4.07
CA GLY A 51 39.28 17.03 -5.19
C GLY A 51 39.34 16.09 -6.39
N SER A 52 40.51 15.93 -6.98
CA SER A 52 40.74 15.07 -8.16
C SER A 52 41.06 13.59 -7.81
N GLY A 53 40.97 13.18 -6.55
CA GLY A 53 41.36 11.83 -6.13
C GLY A 53 40.34 11.17 -5.23
N LEU A 54 40.37 9.81 -5.20
CA LEU A 54 39.54 8.99 -4.37
C LEU A 54 39.70 9.36 -2.89
N ASP A 55 38.62 9.63 -2.17
CA ASP A 55 38.62 9.89 -0.73
C ASP A 55 38.74 8.59 0.05
N LEU A 56 39.96 8.26 0.43
CA LEU A 56 40.25 6.99 1.11
C LEU A 56 39.74 6.93 2.55
N GLN A 57 39.44 8.07 3.19
CA GLN A 57 38.84 8.08 4.52
C GLN A 57 37.37 7.69 4.45
N SER A 58 36.62 8.31 3.53
CA SER A 58 35.24 7.93 3.26
C SER A 58 35.13 6.50 2.77
N LEU A 59 36.04 6.05 1.91
CA LEU A 59 36.07 4.68 1.42
C LEU A 59 36.38 3.67 2.52
N SER A 60 37.29 4.01 3.44
CA SER A 60 37.61 3.20 4.61
C SER A 60 36.40 3.01 5.53
N ALA A 61 35.64 4.07 5.77
CA ALA A 61 34.42 4.04 6.55
C ALA A 61 33.29 3.23 5.87
N MET A 62 33.22 3.26 4.52
CA MET A 62 32.23 2.51 3.75
C MET A 62 32.52 1.01 3.71
N LEU A 63 33.80 0.63 3.71
CA LEU A 63 34.25 -0.74 3.46
C LEU A 63 34.73 -1.45 4.73
N ASP A 64 34.88 -0.73 5.84
CA ASP A 64 35.55 -1.23 7.06
C ASP A 64 36.95 -1.82 6.79
N ILE A 65 37.67 -1.22 5.85
CA ILE A 65 39.06 -1.57 5.50
C ILE A 65 39.98 -0.45 6.00
N ASN A 66 41.10 -0.83 6.64
CA ASN A 66 42.06 0.14 7.17
C ASN A 66 42.52 1.14 6.13
N VAL A 67 42.43 2.46 6.43
CA VAL A 67 42.77 3.55 5.52
C VAL A 67 44.21 3.52 5.01
N GLU A 68 45.18 3.11 5.82
CA GLU A 68 46.58 3.00 5.41
C GLU A 68 46.77 1.89 4.37
N ARG A 69 46.01 0.80 4.48
CA ARG A 69 45.99 -0.28 3.47
C ARG A 69 45.37 0.17 2.15
N LEU A 70 44.28 0.91 2.19
CA LEU A 70 43.71 1.55 0.99
C LEU A 70 44.69 2.56 0.38
N ARG A 71 45.44 3.30 1.21
CA ARG A 71 46.41 4.28 0.76
C ARG A 71 47.58 3.62 0.04
N ALA A 72 48.10 2.52 0.58
CA ALA A 72 49.19 1.75 -0.03
C ALA A 72 48.82 1.24 -1.45
N HIS A 73 47.56 0.96 -1.66
CA HIS A 73 47.05 0.40 -2.92
C HIS A 73 46.20 1.36 -3.77
N ARG A 74 46.26 2.67 -3.49
CA ARG A 74 45.48 3.68 -4.19
C ARG A 74 45.62 3.62 -5.71
N ALA A 75 46.82 3.36 -6.21
CA ALA A 75 47.09 3.27 -7.65
C ALA A 75 46.33 2.15 -8.36
N HIS A 76 45.97 1.08 -7.62
CA HIS A 76 45.16 -0.04 -8.10
C HIS A 76 43.68 0.21 -7.97
N LEU A 77 43.24 0.99 -6.96
CA LEU A 77 41.83 1.32 -6.71
C LEU A 77 41.32 2.45 -7.63
N GLN A 78 42.10 3.51 -7.79
CA GLN A 78 41.72 4.71 -8.56
C GLN A 78 41.11 4.38 -9.95
N PRO A 79 41.75 3.53 -10.81
CA PRO A 79 41.26 3.30 -12.17
C PRO A 79 39.85 2.67 -12.24
N ILE A 80 39.49 1.78 -11.32
CA ILE A 80 38.19 1.12 -11.34
C ILE A 80 37.10 2.05 -10.79
N PHE A 81 37.40 2.83 -9.73
CA PHE A 81 36.49 3.83 -9.24
C PHE A 81 36.26 4.95 -10.25
N ASP A 82 37.29 5.36 -10.99
CA ASP A 82 37.20 6.31 -12.09
C ASP A 82 36.35 5.75 -13.26
N ALA A 83 36.41 4.44 -13.49
CA ALA A 83 35.55 3.79 -14.49
C ALA A 83 34.08 3.78 -14.05
N VAL A 84 33.80 3.49 -12.78
CA VAL A 84 32.46 3.60 -12.22
C VAL A 84 31.97 5.05 -12.26
N ALA A 85 32.78 6.01 -11.86
CA ALA A 85 32.43 7.43 -11.91
C ALA A 85 32.10 7.91 -13.34
N ARG A 86 32.82 7.43 -14.35
CA ARG A 86 32.54 7.74 -15.76
C ARG A 86 31.23 7.12 -16.24
N GLU A 87 30.97 5.88 -15.87
CA GLU A 87 29.75 5.19 -16.26
C GLU A 87 28.53 5.84 -15.60
N VAL A 88 28.64 6.21 -14.31
CA VAL A 88 27.58 6.89 -13.55
C VAL A 88 27.31 8.30 -14.07
N SER A 89 28.35 9.04 -14.49
CA SER A 89 28.22 10.45 -14.90
C SER A 89 28.10 10.67 -16.40
N ASN A 90 28.39 9.65 -17.23
CA ASN A 90 28.48 9.77 -18.69
C ASN A 90 29.42 10.94 -19.14
N VAL A 91 30.43 11.24 -18.32
CA VAL A 91 31.36 12.37 -18.55
C VAL A 91 32.79 11.86 -18.69
N ASP A 92 33.44 12.21 -19.80
CA ASP A 92 34.88 11.98 -20.05
C ASP A 92 35.72 12.79 -19.06
N LEU A 93 36.23 12.19 -18.00
CA LEU A 93 37.21 12.78 -17.10
C LEU A 93 38.59 12.74 -17.77
N ARG A 94 38.99 13.79 -18.44
CA ARG A 94 40.40 13.98 -18.88
C ARG A 94 41.29 14.30 -17.68
N PRO A 95 42.43 13.62 -17.50
CA PRO A 95 43.36 13.95 -16.41
C PRO A 95 43.98 15.33 -16.61
N ALA A 96 43.79 16.21 -15.64
CA ALA A 96 44.46 17.50 -15.60
C ALA A 96 45.96 17.29 -15.34
N ARG A 97 46.79 17.79 -16.26
CA ARG A 97 48.25 17.86 -16.11
C ARG A 97 48.60 18.77 -14.94
N THR A 98 49.43 18.26 -14.05
CA THR A 98 50.12 18.97 -12.99
C THR A 98 50.94 20.12 -13.51
N ALA A 99 50.74 21.34 -12.99
CA ALA A 99 51.70 22.40 -12.96
C ALA A 99 51.74 23.03 -11.58
N SER A 100 52.79 22.68 -10.84
CA SER A 100 53.23 23.36 -9.65
C SER A 100 53.86 24.70 -9.99
N ARG A 101 53.50 25.78 -9.30
CA ARG A 101 54.51 26.70 -8.79
C ARG A 101 53.91 27.69 -7.79
N SER A 102 54.59 27.75 -6.67
CA SER A 102 54.49 28.75 -5.62
C SER A 102 54.92 30.14 -6.12
N MET A 103 54.36 31.21 -5.56
CA MET A 103 55.11 32.18 -4.78
C MET A 103 54.24 33.30 -4.21
N ARG A 104 54.63 33.67 -3.04
CA ARG A 104 54.23 34.80 -2.19
C ARG A 104 54.53 36.14 -2.82
N SER A 105 53.80 37.20 -2.55
CA SER A 105 54.07 38.24 -1.58
C SER A 105 53.53 39.61 -1.96
N LYS A 106 52.94 40.22 -0.94
CA LYS A 106 52.98 41.60 -0.43
C LYS A 106 52.55 42.77 -1.29
N VAL A 107 51.46 43.39 -0.83
CA VAL A 107 51.36 44.72 -0.19
C VAL A 107 52.04 45.91 -0.88
N THR A 108 51.26 46.90 -1.31
CA THR A 108 51.32 48.29 -0.84
C THR A 108 50.30 49.20 -1.56
N VAL A 109 49.60 50.02 -0.77
CA VAL A 109 48.93 51.27 -1.17
C VAL A 109 49.95 52.37 -1.05
N PRO A 110 49.95 53.50 -1.81
CA PRO A 110 49.23 54.70 -1.40
C PRO A 110 48.66 55.57 -2.57
N SER A 111 47.56 56.19 -2.27
CA SER A 111 47.20 57.58 -2.03
C SER A 111 47.63 58.68 -3.03
N ALA A 112 46.58 59.36 -3.45
CA ALA A 112 46.36 60.82 -3.51
C ALA A 112 46.79 61.70 -4.68
N ASN A 113 45.82 62.55 -5.02
CA ASN A 113 45.79 63.96 -5.42
C ASN A 113 46.06 64.27 -6.94
N SER A 114 45.28 64.95 -7.53
CA SER A 114 44.49 66.18 -7.48
C SER A 114 44.45 66.83 -8.86
N ALA A 115 43.40 67.52 -9.11
CA ALA A 115 43.23 68.77 -9.83
C ALA A 115 42.84 68.78 -11.33
N ALA A 116 41.73 69.40 -11.52
CA ALA A 116 41.27 70.48 -12.35
C ALA A 116 40.69 70.16 -13.76
N VAL A 117 39.49 70.57 -13.91
CA VAL A 117 38.54 70.91 -14.98
C VAL A 117 39.20 71.92 -16.04
N PRO A 118 38.72 72.09 -17.33
CA PRO A 118 37.27 72.15 -17.67
C PRO A 118 36.86 71.71 -19.12
N VAL A 119 35.56 71.45 -19.20
CA VAL A 119 34.51 71.90 -20.13
C VAL A 119 34.46 71.46 -21.60
N THR A 120 33.28 70.95 -21.87
CA THR A 120 32.41 70.90 -23.07
C THR A 120 32.72 69.91 -24.16
N SER A 121 31.76 68.96 -24.23
CA SER A 121 30.86 68.79 -25.37
C SER A 121 29.96 67.57 -25.17
N SER A 122 28.71 67.68 -25.54
CA SER A 122 27.68 66.70 -25.49
C SER A 122 28.02 65.40 -26.23
N GLU A 123 28.32 64.33 -25.49
CA GLU A 123 28.35 62.98 -26.06
C GLU A 123 27.42 62.07 -25.30
N LYS A 124 26.55 61.38 -26.06
CA LYS A 124 25.59 60.37 -25.63
C LYS A 124 26.22 59.43 -24.63
N VAL A 125 25.63 59.36 -23.43
CA VAL A 125 25.99 58.39 -22.37
C VAL A 125 25.88 56.96 -22.97
N ARG A 126 27.00 56.35 -23.31
CA ARG A 126 27.12 54.94 -23.59
C ARG A 126 26.79 54.19 -22.29
N LYS A 127 25.68 53.45 -22.25
CA LYS A 127 25.37 52.50 -21.20
C LYS A 127 26.55 51.57 -21.01
N LYS A 128 27.06 51.43 -19.78
CA LYS A 128 28.13 50.46 -19.44
C LYS A 128 27.72 49.08 -20.01
N PRO A 129 28.64 48.30 -20.63
CA PRO A 129 28.33 46.96 -21.10
C PRO A 129 27.82 46.15 -19.90
N GLY A 130 26.62 45.60 -20.03
CA GLY A 130 26.07 44.69 -19.01
C GLY A 130 27.02 43.49 -18.84
N VAL A 131 27.09 42.98 -17.60
CA VAL A 131 27.84 41.77 -17.28
C VAL A 131 27.44 40.67 -18.27
N ARG A 132 28.39 40.05 -18.96
CA ARG A 132 28.14 38.97 -19.91
C ARG A 132 27.39 37.84 -19.16
N PRO A 133 26.34 37.29 -19.72
CA PRO A 133 25.65 36.16 -19.12
C PRO A 133 26.65 35.03 -18.88
N ARG A 134 26.71 34.52 -17.66
CA ARG A 134 27.51 33.34 -17.31
C ARG A 134 26.94 32.13 -18.06
N ALA A 135 27.80 31.27 -18.58
CA ALA A 135 27.39 30.04 -19.25
C ALA A 135 26.62 29.14 -18.28
N ILE A 136 25.52 28.55 -18.74
CA ILE A 136 24.72 27.61 -17.97
C ILE A 136 25.40 26.23 -18.02
N VAL A 137 25.88 25.77 -16.88
CA VAL A 137 26.41 24.40 -16.70
C VAL A 137 25.26 23.52 -16.26
N GLU A 138 25.08 22.34 -16.84
CA GLU A 138 23.93 21.45 -16.55
C GLU A 138 23.94 20.95 -15.11
N PHE A 139 25.11 20.56 -14.59
CA PHE A 139 25.31 20.09 -13.21
C PHE A 139 26.47 20.88 -12.57
N PRO A 140 26.20 22.02 -11.95
CA PRO A 140 27.25 22.82 -11.32
C PRO A 140 27.84 22.12 -10.11
N GLU A 141 29.16 22.18 -9.94
CA GLU A 141 29.83 21.61 -8.79
C GLU A 141 29.57 22.46 -7.53
N PRO A 142 29.33 21.83 -6.36
CA PRO A 142 29.13 22.55 -5.11
C PRO A 142 30.45 23.09 -4.56
N LEU A 143 30.44 24.33 -4.05
CA LEU A 143 31.56 24.92 -3.31
C LEU A 143 31.82 24.20 -1.98
N ASP A 144 30.72 23.78 -1.32
CA ASP A 144 30.73 23.02 -0.07
C ASP A 144 30.01 21.70 -0.24
N THR A 145 30.66 20.60 0.11
CA THR A 145 30.06 19.23 0.05
C THR A 145 29.16 18.92 1.24
N THR A 146 29.41 19.56 2.39
CA THR A 146 28.63 19.36 3.61
C THR A 146 27.76 20.58 3.91
N TRP A 147 26.55 20.34 4.35
CA TRP A 147 25.62 21.40 4.79
C TRP A 147 24.70 20.92 5.88
N LYS A 148 24.10 21.87 6.59
CA LYS A 148 23.00 21.61 7.53
C LYS A 148 21.70 22.11 6.90
N ASP A 149 20.70 21.26 6.87
CA ASP A 149 19.40 21.61 6.31
C ASP A 149 18.77 22.80 7.07
N PRO A 150 18.36 23.86 6.35
CA PRO A 150 17.65 24.98 6.96
C PRO A 150 16.23 24.58 7.38
N ALA A 151 15.59 25.43 8.18
CA ALA A 151 14.25 25.19 8.66
C ALA A 151 13.16 25.43 7.61
N THR A 152 13.43 26.26 6.59
CA THR A 152 12.42 26.66 5.59
C THR A 152 12.85 26.36 4.17
N PHE A 153 11.86 26.13 3.30
CA PHE A 153 12.05 25.94 1.86
C PHE A 153 12.82 27.09 1.20
N GLY A 154 12.46 28.35 1.55
CA GLY A 154 13.11 29.53 0.93
C GLY A 154 14.59 29.62 1.28
N GLU A 155 14.95 29.34 2.54
CA GLU A 155 16.34 29.28 3.00
C GLU A 155 17.10 28.12 2.32
N ALA A 156 16.47 26.97 2.17
CA ALA A 156 17.07 25.83 1.49
C ALA A 156 17.37 26.13 0.01
N LEU A 157 16.43 26.76 -0.68
CA LEU A 157 16.62 27.15 -2.08
C LEU A 157 17.79 28.16 -2.20
N GLN A 158 17.89 29.14 -1.32
CA GLN A 158 19.01 30.07 -1.29
C GLN A 158 20.33 29.38 -0.92
N LEU A 159 20.31 28.48 0.06
CA LEU A 159 21.51 27.74 0.47
C LEU A 159 22.10 26.95 -0.71
N HIS A 160 21.27 26.17 -1.39
CA HIS A 160 21.75 25.36 -2.50
C HIS A 160 22.16 26.20 -3.70
N ALA A 161 21.47 27.29 -4.00
CA ALA A 161 21.92 28.22 -5.04
C ALA A 161 23.34 28.81 -4.72
N ARG A 162 23.56 29.25 -3.46
CA ARG A 162 24.87 29.75 -3.00
C ARG A 162 25.94 28.66 -3.02
N ARG A 163 25.61 27.45 -2.59
CA ARG A 163 26.53 26.31 -2.60
C ARG A 163 27.07 25.98 -4.01
N HIS A 164 26.28 26.27 -5.02
CA HIS A 164 26.68 26.05 -6.43
C HIS A 164 27.08 27.33 -7.14
N ASP A 165 27.39 28.39 -6.37
CA ASP A 165 27.78 29.71 -6.90
C ASP A 165 26.76 30.26 -7.91
N GLU A 166 25.46 30.01 -7.68
CA GLU A 166 24.39 30.47 -8.54
C GLU A 166 23.50 31.52 -7.87
N THR A 167 23.04 32.47 -8.65
CA THR A 167 21.96 33.38 -8.27
C THR A 167 20.61 32.77 -8.66
N ILE A 168 19.55 33.20 -7.99
CA ILE A 168 18.17 32.76 -8.37
C ILE A 168 17.87 33.14 -9.84
N TYR A 169 18.51 34.15 -10.39
CA TYR A 169 18.40 34.50 -11.80
C TYR A 169 19.07 33.47 -12.73
N HIS A 170 20.25 33.01 -12.37
CA HIS A 170 20.95 31.94 -13.09
C HIS A 170 20.15 30.65 -13.03
N LEU A 171 19.70 30.27 -11.83
CA LEU A 171 18.86 29.10 -11.62
C LEU A 171 17.60 29.15 -12.46
N TYR A 172 16.91 30.31 -12.51
CA TYR A 172 15.73 30.49 -13.36
C TYR A 172 16.02 30.15 -14.82
N ASN A 173 17.05 30.71 -15.39
CA ASN A 173 17.42 30.48 -16.78
C ASN A 173 17.85 29.02 -17.06
N ALA A 174 18.36 28.33 -16.04
CA ALA A 174 18.79 26.94 -16.16
C ALA A 174 17.63 25.91 -16.08
N VAL A 175 16.57 26.19 -15.31
CA VAL A 175 15.57 25.17 -14.98
C VAL A 175 14.17 25.46 -15.51
N VAL A 176 13.84 26.74 -15.81
CA VAL A 176 12.53 27.14 -16.32
C VAL A 176 12.54 27.19 -17.84
N ARG A 177 11.58 26.53 -18.45
CA ARG A 177 11.39 26.47 -19.90
C ARG A 177 10.33 27.50 -20.35
N PRO A 178 10.34 27.95 -21.58
CA PRO A 178 9.34 28.88 -22.09
C PRO A 178 7.90 28.36 -21.94
N GLU A 179 7.69 27.04 -22.14
CA GLU A 179 6.42 26.38 -22.02
C GLU A 179 5.88 26.28 -20.58
N ASP A 180 6.72 26.44 -19.58
CA ASP A 180 6.30 26.38 -18.16
C ASP A 180 5.42 27.59 -17.76
N GLY A 181 5.47 28.70 -18.48
CA GLY A 181 4.69 29.91 -18.19
C GLY A 181 4.98 30.56 -16.83
N VAL A 182 6.12 30.22 -16.19
CA VAL A 182 6.51 30.70 -14.85
C VAL A 182 7.45 31.89 -14.98
N ASN A 183 7.08 33.00 -14.32
CA ASN A 183 7.88 34.21 -14.33
C ASN A 183 9.06 34.15 -13.35
N ARG A 184 10.14 34.83 -13.68
CA ARG A 184 11.35 35.00 -12.83
C ARG A 184 11.02 35.51 -11.41
N SER A 185 10.05 36.42 -11.29
CA SER A 185 9.56 36.93 -10.00
C SER A 185 9.01 35.84 -9.08
N THR A 186 8.55 34.74 -9.66
CA THR A 186 8.04 33.58 -8.89
C THR A 186 9.19 32.87 -8.17
N LEU A 187 10.29 32.55 -8.85
CA LEU A 187 11.45 31.92 -8.22
C LEU A 187 12.11 32.84 -7.18
N ILE A 188 12.18 34.15 -7.46
CA ILE A 188 12.64 35.13 -6.48
C ILE A 188 11.75 35.13 -5.23
N SER A 189 10.43 35.03 -5.43
CA SER A 189 9.48 34.96 -4.31
C SER A 189 9.63 33.66 -3.51
N TRP A 190 9.98 32.54 -4.16
CA TRP A 190 10.31 31.26 -3.52
C TRP A 190 11.56 31.40 -2.64
N GLY A 191 12.66 31.92 -3.20
CA GLY A 191 13.90 32.12 -2.44
C GLY A 191 13.74 33.11 -1.27
N ARG A 192 12.81 34.05 -1.35
CA ARG A 192 12.50 35.01 -0.24
C ARG A 192 11.49 34.44 0.77
N GLY A 193 11.03 33.21 0.60
CA GLY A 193 10.00 32.60 1.46
C GLY A 193 8.61 33.25 1.38
N LYS A 194 8.40 34.18 0.40
CA LYS A 194 7.11 34.87 0.24
C LYS A 194 6.04 34.00 -0.44
N LYS A 195 6.44 32.99 -1.20
CA LYS A 195 5.58 32.02 -1.87
C LYS A 195 6.23 30.64 -1.77
N VAL A 196 5.39 29.62 -1.62
CA VAL A 196 5.78 28.23 -1.66
C VAL A 196 5.26 27.63 -2.97
N PRO A 197 6.08 26.85 -3.72
CA PRO A 197 5.64 26.18 -4.92
C PRO A 197 4.56 25.16 -4.59
N ARG A 198 3.44 25.20 -5.35
CA ARG A 198 2.27 24.35 -5.10
C ARG A 198 1.68 23.76 -6.37
N ALA A 199 1.71 24.50 -7.50
CA ALA A 199 1.17 24.05 -8.79
C ALA A 199 2.00 22.89 -9.37
N ALA A 200 1.39 22.02 -10.18
CA ALA A 200 2.05 20.89 -10.82
C ALA A 200 3.34 21.28 -11.55
N ILE A 201 3.26 22.34 -12.36
CA ILE A 201 4.44 22.86 -13.07
C ILE A 201 5.54 23.35 -12.12
N SER A 202 5.15 23.93 -10.96
CA SER A 202 6.12 24.35 -9.95
C SER A 202 6.84 23.16 -9.31
N MET A 203 6.15 22.01 -9.17
CA MET A 203 6.74 20.77 -8.68
C MET A 203 7.71 20.16 -9.70
N GLU A 204 7.39 20.25 -10.99
CA GLU A 204 8.31 19.82 -12.04
C GLU A 204 9.59 20.67 -12.05
N ILE A 205 9.45 22.00 -11.88
CA ILE A 205 10.60 22.88 -11.75
C ILE A 205 11.43 22.54 -10.52
N LEU A 206 10.80 22.26 -9.37
CA LEU A 206 11.53 21.78 -8.19
C LEU A 206 12.29 20.48 -8.45
N GLY A 207 11.68 19.52 -9.12
CA GLY A 207 12.35 18.29 -9.52
C GLY A 207 13.54 18.52 -10.48
N ARG A 208 13.47 19.55 -11.35
CA ARG A 208 14.60 19.95 -12.18
C ARG A 208 15.72 20.60 -11.34
N ILE A 209 15.38 21.41 -10.34
CA ILE A 209 16.35 22.01 -9.40
C ILE A 209 17.02 20.92 -8.56
N GLU A 210 16.26 19.96 -8.04
CA GLU A 210 16.77 18.83 -7.26
C GLU A 210 17.77 18.01 -8.09
N ARG A 211 17.43 17.66 -9.31
CA ARG A 211 18.35 16.96 -10.22
C ARG A 211 19.60 17.78 -10.52
N ARG A 212 19.44 19.08 -10.80
CA ARG A 212 20.57 19.98 -11.09
C ARG A 212 21.58 20.03 -9.96
N TYR A 213 21.10 20.08 -8.70
CA TYR A 213 21.94 20.15 -7.51
C TYR A 213 22.23 18.79 -6.89
N ARG A 214 21.88 17.69 -7.58
CA ARG A 214 22.08 16.30 -7.13
C ARG A 214 21.50 16.05 -5.73
N LEU A 215 20.32 16.65 -5.45
CA LEU A 215 19.58 16.44 -4.23
C LEU A 215 18.64 15.24 -4.36
N ARG A 216 18.27 14.65 -3.22
CA ARG A 216 17.25 13.60 -3.22
C ARG A 216 15.94 14.12 -3.82
N ALA A 217 15.23 13.28 -4.56
CA ALA A 217 13.91 13.63 -5.07
C ALA A 217 12.96 13.98 -3.90
N GLY A 218 12.22 15.09 -4.04
CA GLY A 218 11.34 15.61 -3.00
C GLY A 218 12.02 16.36 -1.85
N TYR A 219 13.32 16.65 -1.96
CA TYR A 219 14.05 17.41 -0.94
C TYR A 219 13.39 18.75 -0.61
N PHE A 220 13.14 19.61 -1.62
CA PHE A 220 12.50 20.90 -1.41
C PHE A 220 11.05 20.78 -0.99
N LEU A 221 10.35 19.75 -1.45
CA LEU A 221 8.99 19.49 -1.04
C LEU A 221 8.89 19.15 0.44
N SER A 222 9.85 18.38 0.96
CA SER A 222 9.92 18.04 2.38
C SER A 222 10.09 19.27 3.29
N LEU A 223 10.76 20.33 2.81
CA LEU A 223 10.99 21.57 3.53
C LEU A 223 9.92 22.65 3.27
N SER A 224 9.04 22.42 2.29
CA SER A 224 8.03 23.41 1.91
C SER A 224 6.89 23.57 2.94
N GLY A 225 6.87 22.70 3.98
CA GLY A 225 5.87 22.78 5.03
C GLY A 225 4.45 22.69 4.49
N THR A 226 4.23 21.95 3.39
CA THR A 226 2.88 21.76 2.87
C THR A 226 2.05 21.09 3.95
N PRO A 227 1.13 21.81 4.60
CA PRO A 227 0.20 21.17 5.49
C PRO A 227 -0.56 20.12 4.69
N ASP A 228 -0.92 18.99 5.32
CA ASP A 228 -2.08 18.23 4.89
C ASP A 228 -3.12 19.27 4.49
N ARG A 229 -3.50 19.31 3.20
CA ARG A 229 -4.41 20.33 2.67
C ARG A 229 -5.59 20.48 3.61
N ALA A 230 -5.64 21.61 4.31
CA ALA A 230 -6.69 21.81 5.30
C ALA A 230 -8.04 21.83 4.56
N PRO A 231 -9.06 21.14 5.06
CA PRO A 231 -10.38 21.12 4.43
C PRO A 231 -10.98 22.51 4.23
N GLY A 232 -10.52 23.51 4.99
CA GLY A 232 -10.92 24.92 4.88
C GLY A 232 -10.29 25.68 3.71
N ASP A 233 -9.31 25.11 3.00
CA ASP A 233 -8.68 25.76 1.84
C ASP A 233 -9.55 25.69 0.58
N PHE A 234 -10.60 24.88 0.59
CA PHE A 234 -11.49 24.65 -0.55
C PHE A 234 -12.92 25.03 -0.24
N ASP A 235 -13.55 25.67 -1.21
CA ASP A 235 -14.97 26.03 -1.19
C ASP A 235 -15.84 24.77 -1.35
N LEU A 236 -16.12 24.10 -0.24
CA LEU A 236 -16.84 22.83 -0.14
C LEU A 236 -17.94 22.91 0.95
N ASP A 237 -18.57 24.07 1.12
CA ASP A 237 -19.46 24.35 2.25
C ASP A 237 -20.70 23.46 2.33
N ASP A 238 -21.18 22.96 1.19
CA ASP A 238 -22.32 22.04 1.10
C ASP A 238 -21.96 20.57 1.41
N ILE A 239 -20.67 20.27 1.71
CA ILE A 239 -20.20 18.91 1.90
C ILE A 239 -19.87 18.65 3.36
N SER A 240 -20.21 17.46 3.89
CA SER A 240 -19.91 17.07 5.27
C SER A 240 -18.41 17.16 5.59
N GLN A 241 -18.05 17.58 6.79
CA GLN A 241 -16.65 17.75 7.21
C GLN A 241 -15.79 16.49 7.02
N SER A 242 -16.37 15.30 7.18
CA SER A 242 -15.67 14.03 6.96
C SER A 242 -15.35 13.80 5.50
N GLU A 243 -16.25 14.17 4.59
CA GLU A 243 -16.08 14.04 3.15
C GLU A 243 -15.13 15.12 2.62
N ARG A 244 -15.24 16.37 3.11
CA ARG A 244 -14.29 17.45 2.75
C ARG A 244 -12.84 17.02 2.97
N ARG A 245 -12.52 16.40 4.12
CA ARG A 245 -11.16 15.90 4.42
C ARG A 245 -10.68 14.84 3.42
N ARG A 246 -11.58 14.01 2.95
CA ARG A 246 -11.25 12.97 1.95
C ARG A 246 -11.03 13.57 0.57
N LEU A 247 -11.86 14.53 0.18
CA LEU A 247 -11.79 15.18 -1.13
C LEU A 247 -10.62 16.14 -1.26
N ALA A 248 -10.33 16.92 -0.22
CA ALA A 248 -9.30 17.97 -0.23
C ALA A 248 -7.92 17.48 -0.71
N TRP A 249 -7.51 16.26 -0.36
CA TRP A 249 -6.26 15.67 -0.82
C TRP A 249 -6.18 15.55 -2.35
N HIS A 250 -7.31 15.37 -3.01
CA HIS A 250 -7.40 15.05 -4.44
C HIS A 250 -7.78 16.24 -5.31
N LEU A 251 -7.97 17.43 -4.75
CA LEU A 251 -8.31 18.63 -5.48
C LEU A 251 -7.06 19.44 -5.84
N PRO A 252 -7.02 20.06 -7.04
CA PRO A 252 -5.94 20.96 -7.43
C PRO A 252 -6.01 22.28 -6.62
N GLU A 253 -4.91 23.00 -6.52
CA GLU A 253 -4.83 24.21 -5.70
C GLU A 253 -5.62 25.38 -6.27
N ASP A 254 -5.81 25.37 -7.57
CA ASP A 254 -6.62 26.36 -8.28
C ASP A 254 -8.11 26.02 -8.30
N PHE A 255 -8.54 24.96 -7.57
CA PHE A 255 -9.92 24.49 -7.55
C PHE A 255 -10.94 25.62 -7.30
N ASN A 256 -10.69 26.50 -6.31
CA ASN A 256 -11.60 27.59 -5.98
C ASN A 256 -11.76 28.63 -7.11
N ARG A 257 -10.77 28.72 -8.01
CA ARG A 257 -10.77 29.65 -9.15
C ARG A 257 -11.42 29.06 -10.40
N ARG A 258 -11.74 27.77 -10.39
CA ARG A 258 -12.34 27.06 -11.51
C ARG A 258 -13.82 27.41 -11.64
N SER A 259 -14.36 27.26 -12.84
CA SER A 259 -15.80 27.41 -13.10
C SER A 259 -16.62 26.39 -12.30
N SER A 260 -17.88 26.69 -12.04
CA SER A 260 -18.78 25.78 -11.31
C SER A 260 -18.91 24.42 -11.99
N GLN A 261 -18.88 24.39 -13.32
CA GLN A 261 -18.95 23.16 -14.11
C GLN A 261 -17.67 22.32 -13.90
N GLU A 262 -16.47 22.90 -14.05
CA GLU A 262 -15.20 22.19 -13.80
C GLU A 262 -15.08 21.67 -12.36
N LYS A 263 -15.52 22.46 -11.38
CA LYS A 263 -15.56 22.03 -9.96
C LYS A 263 -16.47 20.80 -9.82
N ALA A 264 -17.65 20.79 -10.42
CA ALA A 264 -18.58 19.66 -10.38
C ALA A 264 -18.01 18.41 -11.06
N GLU A 265 -17.38 18.58 -12.23
CA GLU A 265 -16.72 17.48 -12.95
C GLU A 265 -15.56 16.86 -12.12
N MET A 266 -14.69 17.69 -11.54
CA MET A 266 -13.60 17.24 -10.68
C MET A 266 -14.12 16.49 -9.45
N LEU A 267 -15.10 17.04 -8.75
CA LEU A 267 -15.71 16.40 -7.58
C LEU A 267 -16.37 15.09 -7.93
N ASN A 268 -17.09 15.04 -9.04
CA ASN A 268 -17.73 13.82 -9.52
C ASN A 268 -16.67 12.75 -9.85
N TRP A 269 -15.62 13.13 -10.57
CA TRP A 269 -14.53 12.21 -10.90
C TRP A 269 -13.83 11.69 -9.64
N VAL A 270 -13.44 12.58 -8.72
CA VAL A 270 -12.79 12.17 -7.46
C VAL A 270 -13.70 11.22 -6.67
N ARG A 271 -14.99 11.52 -6.55
CA ARG A 271 -15.96 10.65 -5.88
C ARG A 271 -16.11 9.31 -6.58
N THR A 272 -16.18 9.32 -7.89
CA THR A 272 -16.43 8.12 -8.70
C THR A 272 -15.19 7.26 -8.81
N VAL A 273 -14.05 7.82 -9.20
CA VAL A 273 -12.82 7.07 -9.48
C VAL A 273 -12.04 6.80 -8.20
N ILE A 274 -11.70 7.85 -7.44
CA ILE A 274 -10.80 7.70 -6.28
C ILE A 274 -11.54 7.17 -5.05
N ILE A 275 -12.71 7.74 -4.73
CA ILE A 275 -13.40 7.38 -3.48
C ILE A 275 -14.20 6.09 -3.62
N SER A 276 -15.05 5.97 -4.65
CA SER A 276 -15.90 4.80 -4.82
C SER A 276 -15.27 3.70 -5.67
N GLY A 277 -14.38 4.04 -6.59
CA GLY A 277 -13.73 3.11 -7.51
C GLY A 277 -14.58 2.82 -8.75
N SER A 278 -15.32 3.78 -9.23
CA SER A 278 -16.05 3.87 -10.53
C SER A 278 -16.95 2.71 -10.94
N THR A 279 -17.17 1.69 -10.09
CA THR A 279 -18.01 0.55 -10.48
C THR A 279 -19.45 0.70 -10.01
N ASP A 280 -20.39 0.31 -10.86
CA ASP A 280 -21.82 0.23 -10.51
C ASP A 280 -22.06 -0.63 -9.26
N TYR A 281 -21.25 -1.66 -9.07
CA TYR A 281 -21.29 -2.50 -7.89
C TYR A 281 -21.01 -1.75 -6.58
N ARG A 282 -20.04 -0.85 -6.52
CA ARG A 282 -19.78 -0.06 -5.30
C ARG A 282 -20.86 0.97 -5.03
N ARG A 283 -21.43 1.58 -6.05
CA ARG A 283 -22.61 2.42 -5.93
C ARG A 283 -23.78 1.60 -5.38
N TYR A 284 -23.98 0.42 -5.93
CA TYR A 284 -24.96 -0.54 -5.45
C TYR A 284 -24.70 -0.95 -3.99
N GLN A 285 -23.46 -1.32 -3.62
CA GLN A 285 -23.12 -1.65 -2.23
C GLN A 285 -23.39 -0.51 -1.25
N ALA A 286 -23.05 0.72 -1.62
CA ALA A 286 -23.31 1.90 -0.80
C ALA A 286 -24.81 2.13 -0.61
N ALA A 287 -25.61 1.96 -1.65
CA ALA A 287 -27.08 2.01 -1.57
C ALA A 287 -27.63 0.87 -0.72
N ALA A 288 -27.17 -0.37 -0.96
CA ALA A 288 -27.59 -1.55 -0.21
C ALA A 288 -27.27 -1.47 1.28
N ILE A 289 -26.17 -0.83 1.67
CA ILE A 289 -25.82 -0.59 3.09
C ILE A 289 -26.79 0.40 3.74
N ARG A 290 -27.23 1.41 3.02
CA ARG A 290 -28.21 2.39 3.52
C ARG A 290 -29.60 1.78 3.72
N GLN A 291 -29.93 0.75 2.97
CA GLN A 291 -31.22 0.04 2.97
C GLN A 291 -31.15 -1.30 3.72
N ARG A 292 -30.27 -1.44 4.70
CA ARG A 292 -30.17 -2.67 5.51
C ARG A 292 -31.22 -2.70 6.60
N TYR A 293 -31.91 -3.81 6.68
CA TYR A 293 -32.74 -4.19 7.84
C TYR A 293 -32.15 -5.45 8.44
N ALA A 294 -31.89 -5.49 9.74
CA ALA A 294 -31.21 -6.61 10.36
C ALA A 294 -31.72 -6.88 11.79
N VAL A 295 -31.82 -8.17 12.15
CA VAL A 295 -32.01 -8.61 13.54
C VAL A 295 -30.62 -8.67 14.21
N ARG A 296 -30.46 -7.97 15.34
CA ARG A 296 -29.23 -7.93 16.13
C ARG A 296 -29.30 -8.92 17.27
N PHE A 297 -28.31 -9.79 17.34
CA PHE A 297 -28.15 -10.77 18.41
C PHE A 297 -27.28 -10.21 19.53
N SER A 298 -27.77 -10.21 20.77
CA SER A 298 -27.04 -9.71 21.94
C SER A 298 -25.90 -10.64 22.36
N CYS A 299 -26.03 -11.95 22.14
CA CYS A 299 -25.00 -12.96 22.43
C CYS A 299 -23.72 -12.83 21.63
N ALA A 300 -23.74 -12.06 20.52
CA ALA A 300 -22.61 -11.85 19.62
C ALA A 300 -22.13 -10.40 19.60
N SER A 301 -22.77 -9.50 20.34
CA SER A 301 -22.44 -8.08 20.35
C SER A 301 -21.39 -7.81 21.41
N GLY A 302 -20.21 -7.37 21.03
CA GLY A 302 -19.31 -6.62 21.91
C GLY A 302 -19.99 -5.35 22.44
N PRO A 303 -19.42 -4.66 23.44
CA PRO A 303 -20.05 -3.51 24.08
C PRO A 303 -20.52 -2.48 23.04
N VAL A 304 -21.80 -2.15 23.13
CA VAL A 304 -22.48 -1.18 22.25
C VAL A 304 -21.75 0.15 22.30
N ARG A 305 -21.15 0.59 21.20
CA ARG A 305 -20.70 1.97 21.07
C ARG A 305 -21.93 2.87 21.16
N LYS A 306 -22.02 3.64 22.24
CA LYS A 306 -22.90 4.79 22.35
C LYS A 306 -22.42 5.83 21.32
N SER A 307 -22.95 5.81 20.11
CA SER A 307 -22.68 6.84 19.13
C SER A 307 -23.97 7.18 18.39
N SER A 308 -24.35 8.41 18.50
CA SER A 308 -25.43 9.18 17.86
C SER A 308 -26.75 9.22 18.60
N PRO A 309 -27.50 10.36 18.52
CA PRO A 309 -28.80 10.50 19.15
C PRO A 309 -29.72 9.39 18.70
N ALA A 310 -30.54 8.92 19.62
CA ALA A 310 -31.42 7.78 19.44
C ALA A 310 -32.35 7.99 18.24
N ARG A 311 -32.02 7.33 17.13
CA ARG A 311 -32.99 7.05 16.06
C ARG A 311 -33.90 5.94 16.57
N THR A 312 -35.19 6.04 16.26
CA THR A 312 -36.11 4.94 16.51
C THR A 312 -35.62 3.65 15.86
N PRO A 313 -35.94 2.46 16.37
CA PRO A 313 -35.58 1.18 15.70
C PRO A 313 -36.00 1.15 14.23
N GLU A 314 -37.12 1.75 13.88
CA GLU A 314 -37.66 1.88 12.52
C GLU A 314 -36.76 2.74 11.61
N GLU A 315 -36.22 3.83 12.12
CA GLU A 315 -35.27 4.68 11.39
C GLU A 315 -33.86 4.06 11.28
N SER A 316 -33.50 3.14 12.17
CA SER A 316 -32.20 2.50 12.17
C SER A 316 -32.12 1.23 11.32
N GLY A 317 -33.29 0.66 10.94
CA GLY A 317 -33.34 -0.64 10.25
C GLY A 317 -32.73 -1.80 11.06
N ILE A 318 -32.74 -1.70 12.38
CA ILE A 318 -32.19 -2.71 13.30
C ILE A 318 -33.21 -3.08 14.36
N VAL A 319 -33.55 -4.35 14.43
CA VAL A 319 -34.41 -4.94 15.46
C VAL A 319 -33.58 -5.81 16.40
N ILE A 320 -33.83 -5.71 17.70
CA ILE A 320 -33.17 -6.60 18.68
C ILE A 320 -33.82 -7.97 18.63
N ALA A 321 -33.02 -9.03 18.57
CA ALA A 321 -33.49 -10.40 18.58
C ALA A 321 -34.30 -10.68 19.86
N PRO A 322 -35.52 -11.25 19.76
CA PRO A 322 -36.25 -11.73 20.93
C PRO A 322 -35.42 -12.74 21.71
N LYS A 323 -35.72 -12.86 23.03
CA LYS A 323 -34.92 -13.71 23.92
C LYS A 323 -34.76 -15.14 23.36
N ARG A 324 -35.85 -15.78 22.92
CA ARG A 324 -35.80 -17.12 22.32
C ARG A 324 -34.83 -17.22 21.14
N LEU A 325 -34.97 -16.34 20.14
CA LEU A 325 -34.15 -16.36 18.97
C LEU A 325 -32.66 -16.10 19.32
N ASN A 326 -32.41 -15.23 20.31
CA ASN A 326 -31.07 -14.95 20.80
C ASN A 326 -30.45 -16.17 21.54
N ASP A 327 -31.26 -16.90 22.32
CA ASP A 327 -30.85 -18.13 23.01
C ASP A 327 -30.52 -19.24 21.99
N GLU A 328 -31.34 -19.40 20.94
CA GLU A 328 -31.11 -20.34 19.82
C GLU A 328 -29.80 -19.99 19.08
N MET A 329 -29.53 -18.71 18.82
CA MET A 329 -28.26 -18.27 18.22
C MET A 329 -27.09 -18.60 19.15
N ALA A 330 -27.20 -18.36 20.44
CA ALA A 330 -26.13 -18.65 21.39
C ALA A 330 -25.84 -20.17 21.45
N GLU A 331 -26.88 -21.00 21.41
CA GLU A 331 -26.74 -22.45 21.34
C GLU A 331 -26.06 -22.90 20.05
N PHE A 332 -26.48 -22.35 18.90
CA PHE A 332 -25.88 -22.66 17.61
C PHE A 332 -24.41 -22.24 17.54
N LEU A 333 -24.09 -21.06 18.06
CA LEU A 333 -22.70 -20.60 18.15
C LEU A 333 -21.85 -21.50 19.03
N ARG A 334 -22.39 -21.91 20.20
CA ARG A 334 -21.70 -22.85 21.09
C ARG A 334 -21.46 -24.18 20.38
N PHE A 335 -22.46 -24.72 19.69
CA PHE A 335 -22.30 -25.92 18.87
C PHE A 335 -21.18 -25.78 17.82
N LYS A 336 -21.03 -24.62 17.17
CA LYS A 336 -20.05 -24.40 16.11
C LYS A 336 -18.65 -23.95 16.57
N THR A 337 -18.53 -23.41 17.78
CA THR A 337 -17.26 -22.79 18.22
C THR A 337 -16.56 -23.54 19.37
N SER A 338 -17.29 -24.35 20.17
CA SER A 338 -16.68 -25.10 21.28
C SER A 338 -15.69 -26.15 20.79
N THR A 339 -14.70 -26.50 21.58
CA THR A 339 -13.71 -27.53 21.24
C THR A 339 -14.38 -28.89 21.01
N PHE A 340 -15.32 -29.26 21.88
CA PHE A 340 -16.14 -30.49 21.76
C PHE A 340 -17.61 -30.15 21.51
N ALA A 341 -18.27 -30.94 20.69
CA ALA A 341 -19.74 -30.91 20.61
C ALA A 341 -20.37 -31.43 21.91
N ALA A 342 -21.61 -31.03 22.19
CA ALA A 342 -22.34 -31.60 23.31
C ALA A 342 -22.48 -33.12 23.14
N PHE A 343 -22.61 -33.84 24.29
CA PHE A 343 -22.79 -35.31 24.27
C PHE A 343 -23.95 -35.71 23.37
N GLY A 344 -23.75 -36.71 22.52
CA GLY A 344 -24.74 -37.19 21.56
C GLY A 344 -24.85 -36.33 20.28
N MET A 345 -24.15 -35.21 20.16
CA MET A 345 -24.15 -34.38 18.96
C MET A 345 -22.89 -34.53 18.15
N GLN A 346 -23.05 -34.58 16.84
CA GLN A 346 -21.94 -34.58 15.87
C GLN A 346 -21.92 -33.31 15.04
N ARG A 347 -20.74 -32.86 14.62
CA ARG A 347 -20.60 -31.70 13.76
C ARG A 347 -19.47 -31.85 12.74
N ASN A 348 -19.64 -31.18 11.64
CA ASN A 348 -18.60 -31.08 10.64
C ASN A 348 -17.89 -29.72 10.79
N GLY A 349 -16.66 -29.76 11.36
CA GLY A 349 -15.77 -28.59 11.51
C GLY A 349 -16.16 -27.63 12.65
N VAL A 350 -15.18 -26.84 13.06
CA VAL A 350 -15.28 -25.81 14.11
C VAL A 350 -15.09 -24.44 13.48
N TRP A 351 -15.89 -23.46 13.90
CA TRP A 351 -15.75 -22.09 13.42
C TRP A 351 -14.78 -21.30 14.30
N GLY A 352 -13.84 -20.60 13.65
CA GLY A 352 -13.09 -19.55 14.32
C GLY A 352 -13.95 -18.30 14.55
N THR A 353 -13.46 -17.42 15.40
CA THR A 353 -14.15 -16.18 15.83
C THR A 353 -14.62 -15.32 14.65
N GLU A 354 -13.80 -15.16 13.62
CA GLU A 354 -14.14 -14.35 12.43
C GLU A 354 -15.30 -14.98 11.64
N THR A 355 -15.27 -16.31 11.45
CA THR A 355 -16.34 -17.03 10.75
C THR A 355 -17.64 -16.94 11.54
N ALA A 356 -17.59 -17.15 12.86
CA ALA A 356 -18.75 -17.05 13.74
C ALA A 356 -19.39 -15.65 13.65
N SER A 357 -18.59 -14.59 13.78
CA SER A 357 -19.06 -13.20 13.68
C SER A 357 -19.72 -12.91 12.32
N GLN A 358 -19.10 -13.36 11.23
CA GLN A 358 -19.66 -13.20 9.89
C GLN A 358 -20.99 -13.93 9.73
N LYS A 359 -21.11 -15.16 10.26
CA LYS A 359 -22.37 -15.94 10.16
C LYS A 359 -23.48 -15.33 10.99
N VAL A 360 -23.19 -14.76 12.15
CA VAL A 360 -24.16 -14.00 12.94
C VAL A 360 -24.72 -12.82 12.14
N GLU A 361 -23.86 -12.06 11.44
CA GLU A 361 -24.31 -10.97 10.57
C GLU A 361 -25.20 -11.50 9.43
N HIS A 362 -24.81 -12.62 8.81
CA HIS A 362 -25.61 -13.25 7.75
C HIS A 362 -27.02 -13.64 8.23
N PHE A 363 -27.14 -14.27 9.39
CA PHE A 363 -28.43 -14.61 9.96
C PHE A 363 -29.23 -13.38 10.37
N GLY A 364 -28.56 -12.37 10.92
CA GLY A 364 -29.23 -11.09 11.22
C GLY A 364 -29.86 -10.45 10.00
N LEU A 365 -29.20 -10.48 8.86
CA LEU A 365 -29.74 -9.97 7.59
C LEU A 365 -30.83 -10.89 7.02
N TRP A 366 -30.71 -12.21 7.18
CA TRP A 366 -31.70 -13.16 6.72
C TRP A 366 -33.02 -13.00 7.52
N PHE A 367 -32.97 -12.98 8.84
CA PHE A 367 -34.15 -12.72 9.69
C PHE A 367 -34.71 -11.30 9.48
N GLY A 368 -33.84 -10.33 9.24
CA GLY A 368 -34.22 -8.95 8.97
C GLY A 368 -35.15 -8.80 7.74
N ALA A 369 -34.98 -9.64 6.72
CA ALA A 369 -35.83 -9.65 5.54
C ALA A 369 -37.28 -9.96 5.86
N PHE A 370 -37.51 -10.84 6.85
CA PHE A 370 -38.88 -11.24 7.27
C PHE A 370 -39.53 -10.19 8.17
N VAL A 371 -38.74 -9.52 9.02
CA VAL A 371 -39.26 -8.53 9.98
C VAL A 371 -39.49 -7.15 9.36
N ALA A 372 -38.71 -6.81 8.35
CA ALA A 372 -38.84 -5.50 7.71
C ALA A 372 -40.27 -5.25 7.23
N PRO A 373 -40.88 -4.08 7.50
CA PRO A 373 -42.23 -3.75 7.06
C PRO A 373 -42.33 -3.81 5.53
N PRO A 374 -43.51 -4.25 4.99
CA PRO A 374 -43.74 -4.25 3.54
C PRO A 374 -43.63 -2.87 2.90
N GLU A 375 -43.99 -1.80 3.62
CA GLU A 375 -43.99 -0.41 3.17
C GLU A 375 -42.59 0.22 3.21
N SER A 376 -41.64 -0.45 3.88
CA SER A 376 -40.27 0.07 3.98
C SER A 376 -39.52 -0.04 2.64
N GLU A 377 -38.42 0.73 2.51
CA GLU A 377 -37.51 0.60 1.35
C GLU A 377 -37.00 -0.85 1.18
N VAL A 378 -37.03 -1.64 2.23
CA VAL A 378 -36.58 -3.04 2.24
C VAL A 378 -37.63 -3.98 1.67
N GLN A 379 -38.94 -3.61 1.76
CA GLN A 379 -40.08 -4.41 1.29
C GLN A 379 -40.05 -5.84 1.85
N GLY A 380 -39.93 -5.94 3.17
CA GLY A 380 -39.94 -7.23 3.87
C GLY A 380 -41.33 -7.85 3.97
N LEU A 381 -41.48 -8.81 4.88
CA LEU A 381 -42.76 -9.52 5.09
C LEU A 381 -43.58 -8.97 6.28
N GLY A 382 -42.97 -8.17 7.17
CA GLY A 382 -43.60 -7.58 8.34
C GLY A 382 -43.90 -8.59 9.46
N VAL A 383 -43.16 -9.69 9.53
CA VAL A 383 -43.37 -10.76 10.56
C VAL A 383 -43.04 -10.19 11.94
N ASP A 384 -43.93 -10.46 12.93
CA ASP A 384 -43.63 -10.17 14.35
C ASP A 384 -42.29 -10.85 14.75
N PRO A 385 -41.31 -10.11 15.24
CA PRO A 385 -40.05 -10.65 15.68
C PRO A 385 -40.20 -11.82 16.69
N LYS A 386 -41.25 -11.85 17.47
CA LYS A 386 -41.54 -12.93 18.43
C LYS A 386 -41.79 -14.28 17.79
N LEU A 387 -42.20 -14.33 16.52
CA LEU A 387 -42.44 -15.55 15.77
C LEU A 387 -41.15 -16.15 15.19
N LEU A 388 -40.07 -15.39 15.13
CA LEU A 388 -38.82 -15.85 14.57
C LEU A 388 -38.18 -16.95 15.39
N THR A 389 -37.73 -18.00 14.72
CA THR A 389 -36.92 -19.11 15.25
C THR A 389 -36.02 -19.68 14.16
N PHE A 390 -34.89 -20.28 14.52
CA PHE A 390 -34.05 -21.01 13.57
C PHE A 390 -34.79 -22.21 12.94
N ALA A 391 -35.80 -22.75 13.60
CA ALA A 391 -36.63 -23.81 13.03
C ALA A 391 -37.33 -23.41 11.72
N MET A 392 -37.55 -22.10 11.45
CA MET A 392 -38.09 -21.61 10.17
C MET A 392 -37.21 -22.00 8.99
N MET A 393 -35.89 -22.20 9.21
CA MET A 393 -34.95 -22.54 8.14
C MET A 393 -35.17 -23.94 7.55
N ILE A 394 -36.03 -24.78 8.16
CA ILE A 394 -36.36 -26.12 7.69
C ILE A 394 -37.39 -26.12 6.54
N PHE A 395 -38.08 -24.98 6.32
CA PHE A 395 -39.15 -24.87 5.34
C PHE A 395 -38.60 -24.41 3.96
N PRO A 396 -38.74 -25.20 2.88
CA PRO A 396 -38.40 -24.81 1.52
C PRO A 396 -39.03 -23.48 1.07
N GLN A 397 -40.32 -23.27 1.39
CA GLN A 397 -41.08 -22.07 0.99
C GLN A 397 -40.53 -20.79 1.64
N VAL A 398 -39.99 -20.87 2.85
CA VAL A 398 -39.33 -19.73 3.51
C VAL A 398 -38.10 -19.28 2.71
N TRP A 399 -37.32 -20.23 2.21
CA TRP A 399 -36.18 -19.97 1.38
C TRP A 399 -36.55 -19.48 -0.01
N ASP A 400 -37.57 -20.04 -0.63
CA ASP A 400 -38.05 -19.59 -1.95
C ASP A 400 -38.58 -18.16 -1.86
N TRP A 401 -39.35 -17.81 -0.80
CA TRP A 401 -39.74 -16.43 -0.57
C TRP A 401 -38.54 -15.50 -0.47
N TYR A 402 -37.52 -15.87 0.34
CA TYR A 402 -36.31 -15.08 0.52
C TYR A 402 -35.54 -14.89 -0.79
N LEU A 403 -35.39 -15.95 -1.58
CA LEU A 403 -34.72 -15.89 -2.87
C LEU A 403 -35.43 -14.95 -3.86
N HIS A 404 -36.76 -15.10 -4.00
CA HIS A 404 -37.56 -14.22 -4.85
C HIS A 404 -37.54 -12.77 -4.36
N TRP A 405 -37.55 -12.53 -3.05
CA TRP A 405 -37.39 -11.21 -2.48
C TRP A 405 -36.03 -10.61 -2.83
N ARG A 406 -34.97 -11.39 -2.74
CA ARG A 406 -33.62 -10.97 -3.14
C ARG A 406 -33.54 -10.62 -4.62
N GLU A 407 -34.13 -11.44 -5.47
CA GLU A 407 -34.15 -11.23 -6.92
C GLU A 407 -34.91 -9.96 -7.28
N ARG A 408 -36.12 -9.76 -6.74
CA ARG A 408 -36.90 -8.53 -6.96
C ARG A 408 -36.13 -7.27 -6.60
N ARG A 409 -35.45 -7.28 -5.46
CA ARG A 409 -34.67 -6.12 -4.99
C ARG A 409 -33.39 -5.87 -5.77
N ARG A 410 -32.77 -6.88 -6.30
CA ARG A 410 -31.43 -6.82 -6.87
C ARG A 410 -31.42 -7.01 -8.38
N GLY A 411 -32.39 -7.68 -8.95
CA GLY A 411 -32.46 -8.03 -10.37
C GLY A 411 -31.58 -9.20 -10.78
N PHE A 412 -30.82 -9.81 -9.87
CA PHE A 412 -29.94 -10.94 -10.13
C PHE A 412 -29.48 -11.63 -8.83
N TYR A 413 -29.03 -12.89 -8.98
CA TYR A 413 -28.41 -13.67 -7.91
C TYR A 413 -26.90 -13.57 -7.91
N THR A 414 -26.30 -13.85 -6.74
CA THR A 414 -24.87 -13.85 -6.49
C THR A 414 -24.44 -15.05 -5.65
N LYS A 415 -23.14 -15.18 -5.44
CA LYS A 415 -22.60 -16.21 -4.53
C LYS A 415 -23.12 -16.08 -3.10
N TRP A 416 -23.62 -14.91 -2.69
CA TRP A 416 -24.22 -14.71 -1.36
C TRP A 416 -25.39 -15.64 -1.09
N GLU A 417 -26.30 -15.78 -2.06
CA GLU A 417 -27.48 -16.66 -1.96
C GLU A 417 -27.03 -18.13 -1.91
N ILE A 418 -26.02 -18.50 -2.67
CA ILE A 418 -25.41 -19.85 -2.63
C ILE A 418 -24.80 -20.13 -1.25
N ASP A 419 -24.07 -19.18 -0.68
CA ASP A 419 -23.43 -19.31 0.64
C ASP A 419 -24.47 -19.47 1.77
N LEU A 420 -25.59 -18.74 1.70
CA LEU A 420 -26.69 -18.89 2.67
C LEU A 420 -27.42 -20.23 2.54
N LEU A 421 -27.75 -20.65 1.31
CA LEU A 421 -28.34 -21.96 1.07
C LEU A 421 -27.41 -23.12 1.49
N SER A 422 -26.09 -22.91 1.34
CA SER A 422 -25.10 -23.88 1.83
C SER A 422 -25.11 -24.02 3.35
N ILE A 423 -25.40 -22.92 4.09
CA ILE A 423 -25.61 -22.99 5.53
C ILE A 423 -26.93 -23.74 5.84
N ALA A 424 -28.02 -23.46 5.13
CA ALA A 424 -29.28 -24.16 5.29
C ALA A 424 -29.11 -25.67 5.09
N ALA A 425 -28.44 -26.07 4.01
CA ALA A 425 -28.08 -27.46 3.78
C ALA A 425 -27.24 -28.07 4.94
N ALA A 426 -26.23 -27.31 5.40
CA ALA A 426 -25.33 -27.79 6.45
C ALA A 426 -26.03 -28.00 7.80
N ILE A 427 -27.01 -27.15 8.17
CA ILE A 427 -27.75 -27.30 9.44
C ILE A 427 -28.84 -28.39 9.39
N CYS A 428 -29.31 -28.74 8.18
CA CYS A 428 -30.28 -29.83 7.96
C CYS A 428 -29.62 -31.17 7.61
N ARG A 429 -28.30 -31.21 7.45
CA ARG A 429 -27.58 -32.41 7.02
C ARG A 429 -27.80 -33.57 7.99
N GLU A 430 -27.94 -34.77 7.45
CA GLU A 430 -27.94 -36.00 8.20
C GLU A 430 -26.67 -36.10 9.08
N GLU A 431 -26.80 -36.69 10.27
CA GLU A 431 -25.76 -36.84 11.29
C GLU A 431 -25.22 -35.55 11.90
N THR A 432 -24.76 -34.61 11.08
CA THR A 432 -23.93 -33.42 11.52
C THR A 432 -24.69 -32.10 11.53
N GLY A 433 -25.94 -32.09 11.08
CA GLY A 433 -26.80 -30.89 11.05
C GLY A 433 -27.31 -30.50 12.43
N TRP A 434 -27.12 -29.25 12.83
CA TRP A 434 -27.56 -28.75 14.11
C TRP A 434 -29.09 -28.80 14.26
N LEU A 435 -29.86 -28.36 13.26
CA LEU A 435 -31.31 -28.48 13.26
C LEU A 435 -31.76 -29.95 13.25
N ARG A 436 -31.11 -30.78 12.43
CA ARG A 436 -31.38 -32.22 12.37
C ARG A 436 -31.34 -32.87 13.76
N GLN A 437 -30.35 -32.49 14.56
CA GLN A 437 -30.11 -33.03 15.90
C GLN A 437 -30.87 -32.25 16.99
N SER A 438 -31.73 -31.29 16.63
CA SER A 438 -32.47 -30.43 17.56
C SER A 438 -33.98 -30.46 17.31
N PRO A 439 -34.67 -31.65 17.30
CA PRO A 439 -36.10 -31.76 16.98
C PRO A 439 -37.00 -31.00 17.97
N ARG A 440 -36.53 -30.75 19.19
CA ARG A 440 -37.20 -29.92 20.19
C ARG A 440 -37.53 -28.51 19.68
N MET A 441 -36.79 -28.00 18.70
CA MET A 441 -37.03 -26.67 18.12
C MET A 441 -38.36 -26.62 17.33
N GLY A 442 -38.88 -27.76 16.92
CA GLY A 442 -40.19 -27.85 16.30
C GLY A 442 -41.32 -27.27 17.17
N SER A 443 -41.22 -27.40 18.49
CA SER A 443 -42.22 -26.83 19.43
C SER A 443 -42.26 -25.30 19.42
N SER A 444 -41.20 -24.65 18.91
CA SER A 444 -41.08 -23.19 18.77
C SER A 444 -41.77 -22.66 17.52
N LEU A 445 -42.07 -23.51 16.54
CA LEU A 445 -42.71 -23.12 15.30
C LEU A 445 -44.15 -22.63 15.55
N ARG A 446 -44.51 -21.58 14.83
CA ARG A 446 -45.86 -21.03 14.77
C ARG A 446 -46.17 -20.70 13.31
N PRO A 447 -47.45 -20.72 12.92
CA PRO A 447 -47.89 -20.26 11.61
C PRO A 447 -47.48 -18.80 11.39
N ILE A 448 -47.08 -18.48 10.16
CA ILE A 448 -46.77 -17.14 9.70
C ILE A 448 -47.62 -16.89 8.46
N GLU A 449 -48.47 -15.89 8.53
CA GLU A 449 -49.38 -15.54 7.44
C GLU A 449 -48.63 -15.36 6.10
N GLY A 450 -49.16 -15.98 5.06
CA GLY A 450 -48.57 -15.92 3.71
C GLY A 450 -47.26 -16.69 3.54
N LEU A 451 -46.75 -17.41 4.59
CA LEU A 451 -45.45 -18.09 4.53
C LEU A 451 -45.45 -19.51 5.08
N ILE A 452 -45.97 -19.71 6.27
CA ILE A 452 -46.03 -21.02 6.98
C ILE A 452 -47.43 -21.23 7.48
N THR A 453 -48.12 -22.29 7.00
CA THR A 453 -49.44 -22.66 7.45
C THR A 453 -49.38 -23.52 8.70
N GLU A 454 -50.52 -23.66 9.40
CA GLU A 454 -50.63 -24.58 10.54
C GLU A 454 -50.40 -26.04 10.13
N ALA A 455 -50.87 -26.43 8.94
CA ALA A 455 -50.61 -27.74 8.37
C ALA A 455 -49.09 -27.99 8.15
N ASP A 456 -48.35 -26.98 7.69
CA ASP A 456 -46.90 -27.07 7.52
C ASP A 456 -46.21 -27.31 8.89
N VAL A 457 -46.61 -26.57 9.93
CA VAL A 457 -46.07 -26.71 11.27
C VAL A 457 -46.29 -28.12 11.79
N ASN A 458 -47.55 -28.63 11.69
CA ASN A 458 -47.90 -29.96 12.12
C ASN A 458 -47.15 -31.06 11.36
N ALA A 459 -46.98 -30.91 10.04
CA ALA A 459 -46.23 -31.86 9.22
C ALA A 459 -44.76 -31.92 9.59
N VAL A 460 -44.14 -30.78 9.93
CA VAL A 460 -42.74 -30.71 10.36
C VAL A 460 -42.54 -31.26 11.77
N GLN A 461 -43.48 -30.98 12.66
CA GLN A 461 -43.46 -31.50 14.04
C GLN A 461 -43.65 -33.01 14.09
N SER A 462 -44.48 -33.58 13.18
CA SER A 462 -44.74 -35.04 13.12
C SER A 462 -43.52 -35.81 12.56
N ASP A 463 -42.80 -35.27 11.60
CA ASP A 463 -41.62 -35.91 11.02
C ASP A 463 -40.52 -34.92 10.73
N TRP A 464 -39.78 -34.55 11.78
CA TRP A 464 -38.65 -33.62 11.75
C TRP A 464 -37.49 -34.10 10.87
N PRO A 465 -37.09 -35.39 10.92
CA PRO A 465 -36.06 -35.91 10.03
C PRO A 465 -36.41 -35.75 8.56
N ALA A 466 -37.57 -36.15 8.11
CA ALA A 466 -37.99 -36.02 6.72
C ALA A 466 -38.09 -34.55 6.28
N ALA A 467 -38.53 -33.65 7.17
CA ALA A 467 -38.51 -32.21 6.89
C ALA A 467 -37.08 -31.67 6.64
N CYS A 468 -36.11 -32.08 7.46
CA CYS A 468 -34.70 -31.74 7.26
C CYS A 468 -34.18 -32.28 5.90
N ASP A 469 -34.52 -33.50 5.52
CA ASP A 469 -34.11 -34.11 4.26
C ASP A 469 -34.71 -33.37 3.05
N ARG A 470 -36.01 -33.01 3.13
CA ARG A 470 -36.65 -32.17 2.10
C ARG A 470 -35.94 -30.86 1.94
N MET A 471 -35.62 -30.15 3.03
CA MET A 471 -34.90 -28.88 3.00
C MET A 471 -33.47 -29.03 2.46
N TYR A 472 -32.74 -30.07 2.89
CA TYR A 472 -31.41 -30.37 2.38
C TYR A 472 -31.40 -30.55 0.86
N LYS A 473 -32.32 -31.42 0.35
CA LYS A 473 -32.45 -31.65 -1.10
C LYS A 473 -32.86 -30.39 -1.84
N HIS A 474 -33.78 -29.60 -1.28
CA HIS A 474 -34.24 -28.34 -1.85
C HIS A 474 -33.09 -27.32 -1.95
N ALA A 475 -32.34 -27.10 -0.85
CA ALA A 475 -31.19 -26.21 -0.84
C ALA A 475 -30.16 -26.60 -1.90
N ARG A 476 -29.81 -27.89 -2.02
CA ARG A 476 -28.86 -28.40 -3.00
C ARG A 476 -29.35 -28.17 -4.44
N ARG A 477 -30.63 -28.31 -4.71
CA ARG A 477 -31.24 -28.01 -6.01
C ARG A 477 -31.15 -26.52 -6.32
N ARG A 478 -31.58 -25.64 -5.39
CA ARG A 478 -31.54 -24.20 -5.55
C ARG A 478 -30.11 -23.67 -5.75
N ILE A 479 -29.14 -24.23 -5.04
CA ILE A 479 -27.72 -23.91 -5.25
C ILE A 479 -27.31 -24.14 -6.72
N LYS A 480 -27.66 -25.31 -7.28
CA LYS A 480 -27.33 -25.63 -8.68
C LYS A 480 -28.04 -24.71 -9.68
N GLU A 481 -29.29 -24.34 -9.41
CA GLU A 481 -30.07 -23.43 -10.26
C GLU A 481 -29.45 -22.03 -10.24
N ILE A 482 -29.14 -21.52 -9.05
CA ILE A 482 -28.55 -20.18 -8.88
C ILE A 482 -27.13 -20.12 -9.45
N ASP A 483 -26.31 -21.14 -9.25
CA ASP A 483 -24.92 -21.18 -9.74
C ASP A 483 -24.82 -20.99 -11.25
N ARG A 484 -25.84 -21.44 -12.00
CA ARG A 484 -25.90 -21.27 -13.47
C ARG A 484 -26.18 -19.83 -13.92
N VAL A 485 -26.85 -19.03 -13.08
CA VAL A 485 -27.30 -17.67 -13.41
C VAL A 485 -26.68 -16.60 -12.51
N ALA A 486 -25.92 -17.02 -11.49
CA ALA A 486 -25.28 -16.11 -10.56
C ALA A 486 -24.29 -15.20 -11.31
N ARG A 487 -24.45 -13.91 -11.14
CA ARG A 487 -23.54 -12.95 -11.74
C ARG A 487 -22.30 -12.75 -10.88
N ILE A 488 -21.16 -12.78 -11.53
CA ILE A 488 -19.94 -12.24 -10.98
C ILE A 488 -20.07 -10.72 -11.10
N HIS A 489 -20.30 -10.05 -10.00
CA HIS A 489 -20.55 -8.60 -9.98
C HIS A 489 -19.40 -7.76 -10.48
N ARG A 490 -18.20 -8.26 -10.36
CA ARG A 490 -16.99 -7.54 -10.64
C ARG A 490 -15.88 -8.54 -10.91
N ASP A 491 -15.12 -8.30 -11.94
CA ASP A 491 -13.81 -8.91 -12.05
C ASP A 491 -12.98 -8.51 -10.82
N PRO A 492 -12.53 -9.45 -9.95
CA PRO A 492 -11.72 -9.12 -8.79
C PRO A 492 -10.43 -8.38 -9.14
N PHE A 493 -9.97 -8.51 -10.38
CA PHE A 493 -8.75 -7.89 -10.90
C PHE A 493 -8.98 -6.51 -11.56
N GLU A 494 -10.23 -6.14 -11.86
CA GLU A 494 -10.55 -4.84 -12.48
C GLU A 494 -9.81 -3.67 -11.84
N PRO A 495 -9.67 -3.56 -10.48
CA PRO A 495 -8.97 -2.43 -9.88
C PRO A 495 -7.51 -2.32 -10.19
N ILE A 496 -6.88 -3.41 -10.57
CA ILE A 496 -5.43 -3.54 -10.78
C ILE A 496 -5.08 -4.02 -12.19
N LEU A 497 -6.05 -4.03 -13.12
CA LEU A 497 -5.81 -4.46 -14.50
C LEU A 497 -4.60 -3.76 -15.14
N PRO A 498 -4.44 -2.41 -15.03
CA PRO A 498 -3.27 -1.74 -15.62
C PRO A 498 -1.93 -2.28 -15.10
N VAL A 499 -1.93 -2.73 -13.84
CA VAL A 499 -0.74 -3.33 -13.23
C VAL A 499 -0.51 -4.74 -13.74
N LEU A 500 -1.57 -5.57 -13.82
CA LEU A 500 -1.45 -6.97 -14.23
C LEU A 500 -1.11 -7.10 -15.72
N GLU A 501 -1.54 -6.18 -16.54
CA GLU A 501 -1.24 -6.12 -17.98
C GLU A 501 0.19 -5.65 -18.27
N ALA A 502 0.79 -4.89 -17.36
CA ALA A 502 2.15 -4.40 -17.52
C ALA A 502 3.17 -5.55 -17.70
N PRO A 503 4.25 -5.36 -18.46
CA PRO A 503 5.31 -6.37 -18.63
C PRO A 503 5.92 -6.82 -17.30
N SER A 504 5.99 -5.92 -16.31
CA SER A 504 6.45 -6.21 -14.96
C SER A 504 5.41 -5.73 -13.94
N PRO A 505 4.43 -6.56 -13.58
CA PRO A 505 3.42 -6.18 -12.59
C PRO A 505 3.98 -5.66 -11.26
N VAL A 506 5.02 -6.31 -10.72
CA VAL A 506 5.70 -5.86 -9.50
C VAL A 506 6.40 -4.52 -9.73
N GLY A 507 7.07 -4.34 -10.87
CA GLY A 507 7.72 -3.07 -11.24
C GLY A 507 6.71 -1.93 -11.36
N GLU A 508 5.55 -2.19 -11.98
CA GLU A 508 4.48 -1.19 -12.10
C GLU A 508 3.92 -0.81 -10.74
N TYR A 509 3.58 -1.79 -9.90
CA TYR A 509 3.03 -1.54 -8.56
C TYR A 509 4.03 -0.85 -7.63
N ARG A 510 5.34 -1.09 -7.81
CA ARG A 510 6.41 -0.44 -7.05
C ARG A 510 6.37 1.08 -7.17
N LYS A 511 5.95 1.63 -8.32
CA LYS A 511 5.81 3.08 -8.54
C LYS A 511 4.99 3.77 -7.45
N ILE A 512 4.03 3.05 -6.83
CA ILE A 512 3.24 3.60 -5.72
C ILE A 512 4.14 3.88 -4.50
N THR A 513 5.09 3.00 -4.22
CA THR A 513 6.02 3.19 -3.11
C THR A 513 7.01 4.32 -3.38
N GLU A 514 7.39 4.52 -4.64
CA GLU A 514 8.24 5.63 -5.07
C GLU A 514 7.48 6.97 -4.95
N GLU A 515 6.21 7.02 -5.36
CA GLU A 515 5.35 8.20 -5.18
C GLU A 515 5.18 8.56 -3.68
N ILE A 516 5.08 7.55 -2.78
CA ILE A 516 5.05 7.79 -1.34
C ILE A 516 6.35 8.46 -0.88
N LEU A 517 7.51 7.96 -1.33
CA LEU A 517 8.81 8.52 -0.95
C LEU A 517 8.99 9.95 -1.46
N GLN A 518 8.58 10.22 -2.70
CA GLN A 518 8.67 11.55 -3.30
C GLN A 518 7.79 12.57 -2.58
N ARG A 519 6.62 12.14 -2.09
CA ARG A 519 5.63 13.02 -1.44
C ARG A 519 5.54 12.84 0.06
N MET A 520 6.52 12.19 0.66
CA MET A 520 6.56 11.98 2.10
C MET A 520 6.61 13.32 2.83
N PRO A 521 5.65 13.60 3.73
CA PRO A 521 5.64 14.83 4.51
C PRO A 521 6.90 14.96 5.37
N ASP A 522 7.38 16.19 5.55
CA ASP A 522 8.48 16.45 6.48
C ASP A 522 8.05 16.12 7.92
N GLU A 523 8.84 15.25 8.54
CA GLU A 523 8.60 14.79 9.92
C GLU A 523 8.59 15.95 10.94
N ARG A 524 9.38 17.00 10.71
CA ARG A 524 9.51 18.14 11.62
C ARG A 524 8.24 18.96 11.70
N HIS A 525 7.57 19.14 10.56
CA HIS A 525 6.37 19.98 10.46
C HIS A 525 5.07 19.19 10.55
N ASN A 526 5.08 17.95 10.05
CA ASN A 526 3.88 17.10 9.95
C ASN A 526 4.17 15.68 10.44
N ALA A 527 4.66 15.55 11.69
CA ALA A 527 5.13 14.30 12.27
C ALA A 527 4.12 13.13 12.16
N ARG A 528 2.81 13.42 12.30
CA ARG A 528 1.77 12.41 12.17
C ARG A 528 1.56 11.97 10.71
N ALA A 529 1.52 12.92 9.79
CA ALA A 529 1.35 12.61 8.36
C ALA A 529 2.57 11.87 7.81
N ALA A 530 3.79 12.23 8.26
CA ALA A 530 5.01 11.49 7.95
C ALA A 530 4.93 10.04 8.46
N ALA A 531 4.50 9.84 9.70
CA ALA A 531 4.32 8.50 10.27
C ALA A 531 3.27 7.67 9.50
N GLU A 532 2.17 8.28 9.06
CA GLU A 532 1.17 7.62 8.22
C GLU A 532 1.71 7.28 6.83
N ALA A 533 2.56 8.12 6.24
CA ALA A 533 3.21 7.86 4.95
C ALA A 533 4.25 6.74 5.06
N VAL A 534 5.10 6.72 6.10
CA VAL A 534 6.05 5.63 6.37
C VAL A 534 5.30 4.31 6.55
N ARG A 535 4.22 4.31 7.34
CA ARG A 535 3.37 3.12 7.48
C ARG A 535 2.81 2.64 6.15
N ALA A 536 2.29 3.56 5.33
CA ALA A 536 1.74 3.22 4.01
C ALA A 536 2.81 2.60 3.11
N PHE A 537 4.02 3.18 3.08
CA PHE A 537 5.15 2.61 2.36
C PHE A 537 5.46 1.20 2.82
N LEU A 538 5.64 0.98 4.12
CA LEU A 538 5.97 -0.33 4.69
C LEU A 538 4.88 -1.37 4.44
N MET A 539 3.59 -0.98 4.56
CA MET A 539 2.47 -1.88 4.27
C MET A 539 2.53 -2.38 2.83
N LEU A 540 2.70 -1.49 1.86
CA LEU A 540 2.76 -1.81 0.44
C LEU A 540 4.03 -2.60 0.11
N ARG A 541 5.18 -2.15 0.61
CA ARG A 541 6.48 -2.76 0.32
C ARG A 541 6.60 -4.16 0.87
N ILE A 542 6.29 -4.37 2.16
CA ILE A 542 6.30 -5.70 2.78
C ILE A 542 5.25 -6.60 2.14
N GLY A 543 4.05 -6.08 1.88
CA GLY A 543 3.02 -6.83 1.17
C GLY A 543 3.49 -7.34 -0.19
N LEU A 544 4.19 -6.50 -0.96
CA LEU A 544 4.70 -6.83 -2.30
C LEU A 544 5.84 -7.87 -2.24
N HIS A 545 6.70 -7.82 -1.23
CA HIS A 545 7.78 -8.81 -1.05
C HIS A 545 7.28 -10.17 -0.57
N THR A 546 6.21 -10.19 0.22
CA THR A 546 5.80 -11.39 0.95
C THR A 546 4.56 -12.08 0.38
N GLY A 547 3.72 -11.35 -0.35
CA GLY A 547 2.41 -11.86 -0.79
C GLY A 547 1.51 -12.33 0.36
N LEU A 548 1.75 -11.91 1.60
CA LEU A 548 1.02 -12.35 2.78
C LEU A 548 -0.46 -11.92 2.74
N ARG A 549 -1.32 -12.77 3.29
CA ARG A 549 -2.74 -12.42 3.49
C ARG A 549 -2.87 -11.31 4.53
N GLN A 550 -3.91 -10.50 4.40
CA GLN A 550 -4.20 -9.38 5.30
C GLN A 550 -4.08 -9.76 6.79
N LYS A 551 -4.57 -10.96 7.19
CA LYS A 551 -4.48 -11.43 8.57
C LYS A 551 -3.04 -11.51 9.03
N ASN A 552 -2.18 -12.17 8.25
CA ASN A 552 -0.77 -12.34 8.60
C ASN A 552 -0.01 -11.00 8.66
N LEU A 553 -0.33 -10.05 7.78
CA LEU A 553 0.27 -8.71 7.80
C LEU A 553 -0.17 -7.90 9.04
N ARG A 554 -1.48 -7.84 9.34
CA ARG A 554 -1.99 -7.01 10.44
C ARG A 554 -1.64 -7.55 11.82
N GLU A 555 -1.44 -8.88 11.93
CA GLU A 555 -1.12 -9.60 13.17
C GLU A 555 0.37 -9.93 13.30
N LEU A 556 1.20 -9.46 12.35
CA LEU A 556 2.65 -9.63 12.40
C LEU A 556 3.21 -8.96 13.65
N MET A 557 3.78 -9.74 14.55
CA MET A 557 4.39 -9.23 15.78
C MET A 557 5.70 -8.51 15.47
N LEU A 558 6.12 -7.63 16.35
CA LEU A 558 7.40 -6.94 16.30
C LEU A 558 8.28 -7.43 17.43
N CYS A 559 9.40 -8.07 17.08
CA CYS A 559 10.50 -8.26 18.01
C CYS A 559 11.25 -6.93 18.17
N GLN A 560 11.17 -6.34 19.36
CA GLN A 560 11.85 -5.07 19.63
C GLN A 560 13.38 -5.26 19.57
N PRO A 561 14.13 -4.28 19.06
CA PRO A 561 15.59 -4.31 19.10
C PRO A 561 16.11 -4.57 20.53
N GLY A 562 17.09 -5.47 20.65
CA GLY A 562 17.67 -5.86 21.94
C GLY A 562 16.84 -6.86 22.76
N THR A 563 15.67 -7.29 22.27
CA THR A 563 14.89 -8.37 22.92
C THR A 563 15.13 -9.71 22.23
N LEU A 564 14.94 -10.80 22.98
CA LEU A 564 15.03 -12.14 22.41
C LEU A 564 13.82 -12.41 21.50
N PRO A 565 14.05 -12.98 20.30
CA PRO A 565 12.98 -13.39 19.42
C PRO A 565 12.04 -14.39 20.08
N THR A 566 10.75 -14.28 19.73
CA THR A 566 9.74 -15.23 20.20
C THR A 566 10.04 -16.63 19.65
N SER A 567 10.00 -17.66 20.51
CA SER A 567 10.22 -19.04 20.09
C SER A 567 9.17 -19.50 19.07
N GLU A 568 9.55 -20.36 18.12
CA GLU A 568 8.61 -20.88 17.10
C GLU A 568 7.40 -21.53 17.73
N ARG A 569 7.57 -22.33 18.79
CA ARG A 569 6.47 -22.97 19.52
C ARG A 569 5.46 -21.94 20.05
N LYS A 570 5.94 -20.82 20.61
CA LYS A 570 5.05 -19.75 21.09
C LYS A 570 4.34 -19.05 19.94
N LEU A 571 5.00 -18.86 18.80
CA LEU A 571 4.36 -18.32 17.58
C LEU A 571 3.32 -19.28 17.02
N GLU A 572 3.55 -20.60 17.10
CA GLU A 572 2.55 -21.63 16.75
C GLU A 572 1.32 -21.57 17.64
N ASP A 573 1.51 -21.48 18.96
CA ASP A 573 0.42 -21.36 19.94
C ASP A 573 -0.42 -20.09 19.68
N LEU A 574 0.24 -18.98 19.38
CA LEU A 574 -0.41 -17.70 19.05
C LEU A 574 -1.00 -17.67 17.63
N LYS A 575 -0.57 -18.57 16.74
CA LYS A 575 -0.88 -18.55 15.29
C LYS A 575 -0.55 -17.21 14.64
N GLN A 576 0.60 -16.63 15.00
CA GLN A 576 1.08 -15.34 14.53
C GLN A 576 2.50 -15.46 13.99
N GLY A 577 2.90 -14.50 13.13
CA GLY A 577 4.27 -14.34 12.68
C GLY A 577 4.97 -13.20 13.41
N GLU A 578 6.27 -13.10 13.24
CA GLU A 578 7.11 -12.06 13.84
C GLU A 578 8.06 -11.47 12.81
N LEU A 579 8.19 -10.14 12.82
CA LEU A 579 9.29 -9.41 12.17
C LEU A 579 10.39 -9.19 13.20
N ARG A 580 11.61 -9.64 12.89
CA ARG A 580 12.76 -9.61 13.78
C ARG A 580 14.07 -9.37 13.04
N TRP A 581 15.07 -8.87 13.73
CA TRP A 581 16.41 -8.77 13.18
C TRP A 581 17.14 -10.12 13.29
N SER A 582 17.66 -10.62 12.18
CA SER A 582 18.51 -11.81 12.13
C SER A 582 19.96 -11.39 12.17
N SER A 583 20.62 -11.60 13.32
CA SER A 583 22.07 -11.34 13.44
C SER A 583 22.93 -12.27 12.56
N ARG A 584 22.40 -13.46 12.23
CA ARG A 584 23.06 -14.40 11.35
C ARG A 584 23.08 -13.90 9.90
N ASP A 585 21.91 -13.46 9.41
CA ASP A 585 21.70 -13.10 8.01
C ASP A 585 21.87 -11.59 7.79
N GLN A 586 22.17 -10.83 8.88
CA GLN A 586 22.32 -9.36 8.89
C GLN A 586 21.15 -8.65 8.19
N GLY A 587 19.91 -9.06 8.53
CA GLY A 587 18.73 -8.55 7.85
C GLY A 587 17.43 -8.72 8.63
N TRP A 588 16.41 -7.97 8.22
CA TRP A 588 15.07 -8.10 8.76
C TRP A 588 14.39 -9.36 8.25
N GLU A 589 14.09 -10.27 9.16
CA GLU A 589 13.46 -11.56 8.91
C GLU A 589 11.98 -11.54 9.26
N ILE A 590 11.14 -12.09 8.38
CA ILE A 590 9.76 -12.45 8.69
C ILE A 590 9.71 -13.96 8.87
N LEU A 591 9.30 -14.39 10.07
CA LEU A 591 9.05 -15.79 10.38
C LEU A 591 7.56 -15.98 10.71
N ILE A 592 6.89 -16.92 10.02
CA ILE A 592 5.48 -17.25 10.25
C ILE A 592 5.34 -18.77 10.30
N PRO A 593 4.88 -19.37 11.43
CA PRO A 593 4.66 -20.81 11.49
C PRO A 593 3.55 -21.26 10.55
N SER A 594 3.65 -22.47 10.02
CA SER A 594 2.69 -23.02 9.05
C SER A 594 1.23 -22.97 9.56
N VAL A 595 1.01 -23.21 10.84
CA VAL A 595 -0.31 -23.18 11.49
C VAL A 595 -0.99 -21.81 11.48
N ALA A 596 -0.25 -20.72 11.23
CA ALA A 596 -0.79 -19.36 11.12
C ALA A 596 -1.42 -19.06 9.74
N PHE A 597 -1.20 -19.93 8.75
CA PHE A 597 -1.76 -19.79 7.42
C PHE A 597 -3.14 -20.44 7.29
N LYS A 598 -3.99 -19.86 6.44
CA LYS A 598 -5.30 -20.44 6.12
C LYS A 598 -5.20 -21.87 5.58
N ASN A 599 -4.11 -22.17 4.87
CA ASN A 599 -3.84 -23.44 4.21
C ASN A 599 -2.93 -24.34 5.05
N ALA A 600 -2.89 -24.17 6.36
CA ALA A 600 -2.05 -24.94 7.29
C ALA A 600 -2.17 -26.47 7.13
N ASN A 601 -3.33 -26.96 6.71
CA ASN A 601 -3.59 -28.39 6.50
C ASN A 601 -3.22 -28.89 5.09
N SER A 602 -2.66 -28.03 4.24
CA SER A 602 -2.25 -28.42 2.89
C SER A 602 -0.92 -29.17 2.95
N SER A 603 -0.88 -30.36 2.41
CA SER A 603 0.36 -31.15 2.27
C SER A 603 1.39 -30.48 1.35
N PHE A 604 0.97 -29.52 0.52
CA PHE A 604 1.86 -28.80 -0.39
C PHE A 604 2.94 -27.98 0.34
N PHE A 605 2.60 -27.32 1.46
CA PHE A 605 3.56 -26.52 2.22
C PHE A 605 4.27 -27.30 3.32
N GLY A 606 3.70 -28.43 3.77
CA GLY A 606 4.20 -29.18 4.91
C GLY A 606 4.11 -28.41 6.23
N SER A 607 4.94 -28.82 7.22
CA SER A 607 4.99 -28.19 8.55
C SER A 607 6.03 -27.08 8.67
N LYS A 608 6.83 -26.82 7.61
CA LYS A 608 7.91 -25.83 7.67
C LYS A 608 7.33 -24.40 7.80
N PRO A 609 7.92 -23.56 8.66
CA PRO A 609 7.52 -22.16 8.76
C PRO A 609 7.89 -21.41 7.47
N PHE A 610 7.11 -20.38 7.15
CA PHE A 610 7.50 -19.38 6.16
C PHE A 610 8.59 -18.51 6.77
N ARG A 611 9.74 -18.44 6.10
CA ARG A 611 10.90 -17.65 6.51
C ARG A 611 11.38 -16.83 5.33
N LEU A 612 11.48 -15.53 5.50
CA LEU A 612 11.95 -14.60 4.46
C LEU A 612 12.81 -13.50 5.08
N ILE A 613 14.04 -13.37 4.58
CA ILE A 613 14.86 -12.18 4.82
C ILE A 613 14.43 -11.13 3.80
N LEU A 614 14.01 -9.96 4.29
CA LEU A 614 13.64 -8.85 3.43
C LEU A 614 14.90 -8.27 2.75
N PRO A 615 14.85 -7.94 1.45
CA PRO A 615 15.99 -7.30 0.80
C PRO A 615 16.09 -5.83 1.23
N ASP A 616 17.29 -5.37 1.55
CA ASP A 616 17.52 -3.95 1.82
C ASP A 616 17.63 -3.16 0.52
N LEU A 617 16.48 -2.87 -0.08
CA LEU A 617 16.34 -2.14 -1.33
C LEU A 617 15.36 -0.97 -1.20
N GLY A 618 15.69 0.17 -1.81
CA GLY A 618 14.81 1.33 -1.87
C GLY A 618 14.43 1.87 -0.49
N ARG A 619 15.39 2.01 0.40
CA ARG A 619 15.26 2.56 1.76
C ARG A 619 14.38 1.71 2.71
N LEU A 620 14.24 0.40 2.44
CA LEU A 620 13.34 -0.43 3.25
C LEU A 620 13.79 -0.52 4.70
N TYR A 621 15.07 -0.84 4.95
CA TYR A 621 15.60 -0.99 6.30
C TYR A 621 15.60 0.34 7.05
N GLU A 622 16.07 1.41 6.43
CA GLU A 622 16.01 2.76 7.00
C GLU A 622 14.60 3.12 7.50
N LEU A 623 13.59 2.80 6.70
CA LEU A 623 12.20 3.12 7.06
C LEU A 623 11.60 2.13 8.07
N ILE A 624 12.06 0.86 8.12
CA ILE A 624 11.70 -0.06 9.20
C ILE A 624 12.26 0.44 10.54
N GLU A 625 13.51 0.85 10.58
CA GLU A 625 14.17 1.39 11.76
C GLU A 625 13.50 2.70 12.21
N ALA A 626 13.31 3.66 11.30
CA ALA A 626 12.60 4.90 11.60
C ALA A 626 11.16 4.65 12.09
N TRP A 627 10.49 3.62 11.55
CA TRP A 627 9.17 3.21 11.98
C TRP A 627 9.18 2.71 13.43
N ILE A 628 10.10 1.83 13.76
CA ILE A 628 10.22 1.24 15.10
C ILE A 628 10.60 2.30 16.14
N GLU A 629 11.61 3.12 15.82
CA GLU A 629 12.16 4.08 16.76
C GLU A 629 11.25 5.29 17.03
N ARG A 630 10.57 5.79 16.00
CA ARG A 630 9.90 7.10 16.08
C ARG A 630 8.44 7.10 15.66
N HIS A 631 8.15 6.56 14.46
CA HIS A 631 6.85 6.79 13.84
C HIS A 631 5.74 5.94 14.44
N ARG A 632 6.05 4.71 14.85
CA ARG A 632 5.07 3.77 15.41
C ARG A 632 4.49 4.30 16.72
N ALA A 633 5.33 4.77 17.62
CA ALA A 633 4.91 5.36 18.90
C ALA A 633 4.00 6.57 18.71
N ARG A 634 4.29 7.42 17.72
CA ARG A 634 3.44 8.61 17.41
C ARG A 634 2.03 8.22 16.96
N LEU A 635 1.86 7.12 16.27
CA LEU A 635 0.53 6.67 15.85
C LEU A 635 -0.23 5.95 16.96
N ILE A 636 0.46 5.31 17.87
CA ILE A 636 -0.11 4.70 19.08
C ILE A 636 -0.64 5.79 20.04
N GLY A 637 0.12 6.86 20.25
CA GLY A 637 -0.21 7.90 21.24
C GLY A 637 -0.44 7.29 22.61
N ASP A 638 -1.56 7.66 23.27
CA ASP A 638 -1.92 7.19 24.61
C ASP A 638 -2.64 5.82 24.62
N ALA A 639 -2.86 5.20 23.44
CA ALA A 639 -3.53 3.90 23.37
C ALA A 639 -2.56 2.76 23.73
N ALA A 640 -3.11 1.63 24.20
CA ALA A 640 -2.30 0.44 24.47
C ALA A 640 -1.61 -0.08 23.20
N ASP A 641 -0.32 -0.42 23.32
CA ASP A 641 0.46 -1.03 22.26
C ASP A 641 0.04 -2.49 22.06
N PRO A 642 -0.37 -2.90 20.87
CA PRO A 642 -0.76 -4.28 20.59
C PRO A 642 0.45 -5.25 20.41
N GLY A 643 1.68 -4.77 20.42
CA GLY A 643 2.88 -5.57 20.12
C GLY A 643 3.04 -5.96 18.65
N THR A 644 2.13 -5.54 17.77
CA THR A 644 2.22 -5.81 16.32
C THR A 644 3.08 -4.79 15.61
N PHE A 645 3.73 -5.20 14.51
CA PHE A 645 4.53 -4.29 13.70
C PHE A 645 3.68 -3.13 13.15
N PHE A 646 2.54 -3.44 12.52
CA PHE A 646 1.62 -2.42 12.03
C PHE A 646 0.60 -2.00 13.09
N VAL A 647 0.45 -0.70 13.27
CA VAL A 647 -0.52 -0.10 14.19
C VAL A 647 -1.38 0.94 13.47
N LYS A 648 -2.65 1.04 13.89
CA LYS A 648 -3.53 2.10 13.38
C LYS A 648 -3.22 3.42 14.07
N THR A 649 -3.57 4.52 13.42
CA THR A 649 -3.58 5.82 14.06
C THR A 649 -4.65 5.84 15.15
N ALA A 650 -4.23 5.89 16.41
CA ALA A 650 -5.14 5.96 17.55
C ALA A 650 -5.88 7.31 17.59
N LYS A 651 -7.16 7.26 17.94
CA LYS A 651 -7.99 8.43 18.25
C LYS A 651 -8.05 8.57 19.78
N MET A 652 -8.44 9.72 20.29
CA MET A 652 -8.61 9.94 21.75
C MET A 652 -9.52 8.89 22.42
N THR A 653 -10.44 8.29 21.66
CA THR A 653 -11.35 7.24 22.17
C THR A 653 -10.85 5.82 21.95
N SER A 654 -9.65 5.65 21.41
CA SER A 654 -9.09 4.33 21.13
C SER A 654 -8.48 3.71 22.39
N THR A 655 -8.92 2.51 22.77
CA THR A 655 -8.36 1.76 23.90
C THR A 655 -7.04 1.10 23.55
N ASN A 656 -6.86 0.68 22.28
CA ASN A 656 -5.63 0.11 21.76
C ASN A 656 -5.39 0.54 20.31
N ALA A 657 -4.17 0.36 19.82
CA ALA A 657 -3.76 0.69 18.47
C ALA A 657 -3.79 -0.51 17.49
N ALA A 658 -4.37 -1.66 17.88
CA ALA A 658 -4.46 -2.84 17.01
C ALA A 658 -5.34 -2.58 15.79
N TYR A 659 -4.94 -3.12 14.65
CA TYR A 659 -5.78 -3.18 13.46
C TYR A 659 -6.81 -4.30 13.56
N CYS A 660 -8.06 -4.01 13.23
CA CYS A 660 -9.01 -5.02 12.80
C CYS A 660 -9.02 -5.13 11.26
N GLN A 661 -9.71 -6.13 10.74
CA GLN A 661 -9.80 -6.37 9.29
C GLN A 661 -10.22 -5.11 8.52
N ASN A 662 -11.27 -4.44 8.96
CA ASN A 662 -11.81 -3.26 8.27
C ASN A 662 -10.84 -2.06 8.34
N THR A 663 -10.25 -1.80 9.50
CA THR A 663 -9.35 -0.65 9.68
C THR A 663 -8.04 -0.82 8.92
N PHE A 664 -7.52 -2.05 8.79
CA PHE A 664 -6.35 -2.33 7.98
C PHE A 664 -6.66 -2.18 6.48
N TYR A 665 -7.80 -2.72 6.05
CA TYR A 665 -8.28 -2.55 4.68
C TYR A 665 -8.43 -1.05 4.30
N GLU A 666 -9.05 -0.25 5.16
CA GLU A 666 -9.23 1.18 4.92
C GLU A 666 -7.90 1.96 4.92
N ALA A 667 -6.94 1.59 5.78
CA ALA A 667 -5.61 2.18 5.75
C ALA A 667 -4.88 1.89 4.44
N TRP A 668 -4.92 0.64 3.97
CA TRP A 668 -4.38 0.23 2.69
C TRP A 668 -5.03 0.98 1.54
N ARG A 669 -6.35 0.96 1.50
CA ARG A 669 -7.13 1.63 0.47
C ARG A 669 -6.86 3.13 0.42
N THR A 670 -6.70 3.78 1.57
CA THR A 670 -6.34 5.21 1.65
C THR A 670 -4.95 5.46 1.05
N ALA A 671 -3.98 4.57 1.28
CA ALA A 671 -2.67 4.68 0.65
C ALA A 671 -2.76 4.60 -0.88
N ILE A 672 -3.54 3.63 -1.39
CA ILE A 672 -3.78 3.50 -2.84
C ILE A 672 -4.49 4.73 -3.42
N GLN A 673 -5.49 5.27 -2.73
CA GLN A 673 -6.21 6.48 -3.16
C GLN A 673 -5.27 7.69 -3.23
N ARG A 674 -4.38 7.86 -2.25
CA ARG A 674 -3.49 9.02 -2.16
C ARG A 674 -2.29 8.96 -3.09
N TYR A 675 -1.70 7.79 -3.26
CA TYR A 675 -0.41 7.62 -3.92
C TYR A 675 -0.45 6.70 -5.15
N GLY A 676 -1.44 5.82 -5.23
CA GLY A 676 -1.54 4.85 -6.33
C GLY A 676 -2.27 5.40 -7.55
N ILE A 677 -3.44 5.98 -7.35
CA ILE A 677 -4.33 6.39 -8.43
C ILE A 677 -3.88 7.71 -9.04
N TYR A 678 -3.51 7.69 -10.31
CA TYR A 678 -3.15 8.91 -11.02
C TYR A 678 -4.34 9.86 -11.17
N ASN A 679 -4.14 11.10 -10.76
CA ASN A 679 -5.14 12.16 -10.82
C ASN A 679 -4.73 13.18 -11.91
N PRO A 680 -5.48 13.29 -13.02
CA PRO A 680 -5.10 14.13 -14.15
C PRO A 680 -5.08 15.64 -13.85
N TRP A 681 -5.83 16.10 -12.83
CA TRP A 681 -5.83 17.53 -12.46
C TRP A 681 -4.68 17.92 -11.53
N THR A 682 -4.33 17.04 -10.60
CA THR A 682 -3.25 17.32 -9.65
C THR A 682 -1.91 16.82 -10.12
N LYS A 683 -1.87 15.98 -11.16
CA LYS A 683 -0.69 15.26 -11.65
C LYS A 683 0.00 14.46 -10.53
N ARG A 684 -0.79 13.92 -9.59
CA ARG A 684 -0.34 13.10 -8.46
C ARG A 684 -0.85 11.68 -8.62
N GLY A 685 -0.15 10.75 -7.97
CA GLY A 685 -0.45 9.32 -8.05
C GLY A 685 0.36 8.64 -9.15
N ALA A 686 0.61 7.35 -8.95
CA ALA A 686 1.64 6.62 -9.68
C ALA A 686 1.14 5.94 -10.97
N ILE A 687 -0.13 5.51 -11.01
CA ILE A 687 -0.63 4.59 -12.05
C ILE A 687 -1.97 5.07 -12.58
N GLU A 688 -2.02 5.30 -13.89
CA GLU A 688 -3.24 5.65 -14.60
C GLU A 688 -4.19 4.45 -14.72
N GLY A 689 -5.49 4.68 -14.56
CA GLY A 689 -6.49 3.62 -14.62
C GLY A 689 -6.57 2.71 -13.40
N LEU A 690 -5.67 2.87 -12.41
CA LEU A 690 -5.75 2.14 -11.14
C LEU A 690 -7.00 2.57 -10.37
N LEU A 691 -7.64 1.59 -9.70
CA LEU A 691 -8.80 1.84 -8.84
C LEU A 691 -8.50 1.48 -7.38
N PRO A 692 -9.29 2.01 -6.41
CA PRO A 692 -9.11 1.67 -5.01
C PRO A 692 -9.29 0.18 -4.75
N HIS A 693 -8.31 -0.40 -4.07
CA HIS A 693 -8.30 -1.83 -3.75
C HIS A 693 -7.68 -2.09 -2.37
N GLY A 694 -7.75 -3.33 -1.94
CA GLY A 694 -7.26 -3.77 -0.64
C GLY A 694 -5.96 -4.57 -0.72
N PRO A 695 -5.46 -5.05 0.44
CA PRO A 695 -4.19 -5.77 0.53
C PRO A 695 -4.18 -7.12 -0.21
N HIS A 696 -5.36 -7.69 -0.53
CA HIS A 696 -5.41 -8.96 -1.26
C HIS A 696 -4.85 -8.82 -2.68
N ASN A 697 -5.10 -7.68 -3.32
CA ASN A 697 -4.67 -7.47 -4.70
C ASN A 697 -3.14 -7.41 -4.89
N VAL A 698 -2.37 -7.17 -3.84
CA VAL A 698 -0.90 -7.26 -3.95
C VAL A 698 -0.42 -8.70 -4.18
N ARG A 699 -1.18 -9.68 -3.68
CA ARG A 699 -0.93 -11.10 -3.96
C ARG A 699 -1.17 -11.40 -5.42
N ASP A 700 -2.22 -10.80 -6.00
CA ASP A 700 -2.55 -10.94 -7.42
C ASP A 700 -1.42 -10.39 -8.29
N VAL A 701 -0.86 -9.23 -7.90
CA VAL A 701 0.31 -8.62 -8.56
C VAL A 701 1.52 -9.54 -8.50
N LEU A 702 1.85 -10.07 -7.32
CA LEU A 702 3.03 -10.94 -7.13
C LEU A 702 2.85 -12.26 -7.88
N ALA A 703 1.70 -12.92 -7.74
CA ALA A 703 1.43 -14.19 -8.43
C ALA A 703 1.51 -14.02 -9.94
N THR A 704 0.86 -13.00 -10.49
CA THR A 704 0.89 -12.73 -11.94
C THR A 704 2.30 -12.42 -12.42
N HIS A 705 3.08 -11.65 -11.63
CA HIS A 705 4.47 -11.34 -11.98
C HIS A 705 5.34 -12.61 -12.06
N ILE A 706 5.25 -13.48 -11.05
CA ILE A 706 6.00 -14.75 -11.03
C ILE A 706 5.57 -15.64 -12.19
N LEU A 707 4.25 -15.75 -12.44
CA LEU A 707 3.73 -16.52 -13.56
C LEU A 707 4.22 -15.99 -14.92
N LYS A 708 4.21 -14.68 -15.14
CA LYS A 708 4.74 -14.06 -16.36
C LYS A 708 6.22 -14.33 -16.56
N ARG A 709 6.98 -14.41 -15.47
CA ARG A 709 8.43 -14.65 -15.52
C ARG A 709 8.82 -16.12 -15.71
N THR A 710 8.07 -17.02 -15.08
CA THR A 710 8.47 -18.43 -14.94
C THR A 710 7.53 -19.42 -15.64
N GLY A 711 6.28 -19.03 -15.88
CA GLY A 711 5.23 -19.94 -16.34
C GLY A 711 4.81 -20.99 -15.30
N SER A 712 5.38 -20.97 -14.09
CA SER A 712 5.21 -22.00 -13.06
C SER A 712 4.16 -21.62 -12.02
N TYR A 713 3.07 -22.39 -11.97
CA TYR A 713 2.06 -22.27 -10.91
C TYR A 713 2.62 -22.62 -9.54
N GLU A 714 3.56 -23.56 -9.47
CA GLU A 714 4.21 -23.97 -8.24
C GLU A 714 5.04 -22.82 -7.63
N GLN A 715 5.90 -22.17 -8.42
CA GLN A 715 6.68 -21.03 -7.94
C GLN A 715 5.79 -19.87 -7.50
N ALA A 716 4.73 -19.58 -8.26
CA ALA A 716 3.76 -18.55 -7.84
C ALA A 716 3.03 -18.94 -6.55
N SER A 717 2.74 -20.23 -6.35
CA SER A 717 2.10 -20.77 -5.14
C SER A 717 2.97 -20.54 -3.90
N TYR A 718 4.26 -20.84 -3.97
CA TYR A 718 5.19 -20.56 -2.87
C TYR A 718 5.31 -19.05 -2.58
N ALA A 719 5.36 -18.23 -3.62
CA ALA A 719 5.49 -16.78 -3.45
C ALA A 719 4.31 -16.15 -2.71
N ILE A 720 3.09 -16.66 -2.91
CA ILE A 720 1.89 -16.12 -2.26
C ILE A 720 1.31 -17.01 -1.16
N GLN A 721 1.95 -18.11 -0.83
CA GLN A 721 1.46 -19.08 0.17
C GLN A 721 0.02 -19.53 -0.14
N ASP A 722 -0.20 -20.03 -1.36
CA ASP A 722 -1.45 -20.66 -1.82
C ASP A 722 -1.15 -21.97 -2.56
N THR A 723 -2.16 -22.78 -2.89
CA THR A 723 -1.94 -24.04 -3.61
C THR A 723 -1.84 -23.80 -5.13
N PRO A 724 -1.12 -24.65 -5.89
CA PRO A 724 -1.03 -24.55 -7.34
C PRO A 724 -2.38 -24.52 -8.04
N ASP A 725 -3.35 -25.33 -7.58
CA ASP A 725 -4.71 -25.34 -8.12
C ASP A 725 -5.42 -24.00 -7.97
N MET A 726 -5.28 -23.37 -6.81
CA MET A 726 -5.84 -22.04 -6.56
C MET A 726 -5.18 -20.98 -7.44
N VAL A 727 -3.87 -21.08 -7.63
CA VAL A 727 -3.14 -20.17 -8.54
C VAL A 727 -3.59 -20.38 -9.99
N ALA A 728 -3.74 -21.63 -10.43
CA ALA A 728 -4.22 -21.94 -11.78
C ALA A 728 -5.64 -21.40 -12.04
N GLN A 729 -6.55 -21.61 -11.06
CA GLN A 729 -7.94 -21.14 -11.18
C GLN A 729 -8.06 -19.60 -11.21
N HIS A 730 -7.29 -18.91 -10.40
CA HIS A 730 -7.42 -17.44 -10.26
C HIS A 730 -6.58 -16.67 -11.28
N TYR A 731 -5.35 -17.12 -11.56
CA TYR A 731 -4.37 -16.34 -12.34
C TYR A 731 -4.07 -16.92 -13.71
N GLY A 732 -4.48 -18.16 -14.00
CA GLY A 732 -4.23 -18.84 -15.26
C GLY A 732 -4.69 -18.08 -16.50
N ARG A 733 -5.74 -17.23 -16.36
CA ARG A 733 -6.29 -16.42 -17.45
C ARG A 733 -5.33 -15.34 -17.98
N PHE A 734 -4.33 -14.94 -17.19
CA PHE A 734 -3.35 -13.95 -17.63
C PHE A 734 -2.20 -14.55 -18.45
N LEU A 735 -2.21 -15.85 -18.67
CA LEU A 735 -1.09 -16.56 -19.28
C LEU A 735 -1.22 -17.05 -20.74
N PRO A 736 -2.36 -17.03 -21.46
CA PRO A 736 -2.45 -17.72 -22.75
C PRO A 736 -1.40 -17.26 -23.78
N GLN A 737 -1.22 -15.94 -23.92
CA GLN A 737 -0.20 -15.36 -24.80
C GLN A 737 1.20 -15.40 -24.16
N ASP A 738 1.28 -15.10 -22.86
CA ASP A 738 2.55 -15.10 -22.14
C ASP A 738 3.21 -16.48 -22.09
N LYS A 739 2.43 -17.58 -22.02
CA LYS A 739 2.97 -18.95 -22.09
C LYS A 739 3.63 -19.25 -23.43
N SER A 740 2.99 -18.85 -24.51
CA SER A 740 3.57 -19.01 -25.86
C SER A 740 4.83 -18.18 -26.02
N GLU A 741 4.86 -16.97 -25.49
CA GLU A 741 6.03 -16.11 -25.49
C GLU A 741 7.18 -16.65 -24.62
N ILE A 742 6.89 -17.22 -23.46
CA ILE A 742 7.89 -17.89 -22.61
C ILE A 742 8.47 -19.09 -23.33
N ALA A 743 7.61 -19.92 -23.93
CA ALA A 743 8.06 -21.07 -24.74
C ALA A 743 8.91 -20.62 -25.90
N ALA A 744 8.50 -19.59 -26.64
CA ALA A 744 9.28 -19.01 -27.73
C ALA A 744 10.63 -18.49 -27.28
N ARG A 745 10.70 -17.79 -26.15
CA ARG A 745 11.98 -17.32 -25.57
C ARG A 745 12.92 -18.47 -25.23
N ILE A 746 12.41 -19.54 -24.63
CA ILE A 746 13.22 -20.73 -24.30
C ILE A 746 13.74 -21.37 -25.58
N LEU A 747 12.90 -21.53 -26.59
CA LEU A 747 13.31 -22.07 -27.89
C LEU A 747 14.34 -21.18 -28.58
N ASN A 748 14.14 -19.85 -28.57
CA ASN A 748 15.09 -18.93 -29.18
C ASN A 748 16.45 -18.97 -28.49
N GLN A 749 16.51 -19.12 -27.16
CA GLN A 749 17.77 -19.27 -26.43
C GLN A 749 18.54 -20.53 -26.87
N VAL A 750 17.85 -21.61 -27.21
CA VAL A 750 18.49 -22.83 -27.74
C VAL A 750 19.08 -22.57 -29.13
N TRP A 751 18.38 -21.82 -29.99
CA TRP A 751 18.87 -21.47 -31.32
C TRP A 751 19.99 -20.42 -31.30
N GLU A 752 19.96 -19.50 -30.34
CA GLU A 752 21.02 -18.52 -30.15
C GLU A 752 22.32 -19.11 -29.56
N ALA A 753 22.21 -20.27 -28.89
CA ALA A 753 23.34 -21.00 -28.31
C ALA A 753 23.99 -22.01 -29.28
N ALA A 754 23.34 -22.33 -30.37
CA ALA A 754 23.85 -23.23 -31.45
C ALA A 754 24.60 -22.45 -32.52
#